data_d5e17ce349b0f82052c75433f81ec399
#
_entry.id   d5e17ce349b0f82052c75433f81ec399
#
_cell.length_a   1.000
_cell.length_b   1.000
_cell.length_c   1.000
_cell.angle_alpha   90.00
_cell.angle_beta   90.00
_cell.angle_gamma   90.00
#
_symmetry.space_group_name_H-M   'P 1'
#
loop_
_entity.id
_entity.type
_entity.pdbx_description
1 polymer ?
#
loop_
_entity_poly.entity_id
_entity_poly.type
_entity_poly.pdbx_seq_one_letter_code
_entity_poly.pdbx_strand_id
1 'polypeptide(L)'
;MDVMGDKATLFETGRFVQPSGEEATPDQGRDKTAEAVETVETEETETVETAETGETAETGEAVEEMRLRLAAEAGDDEATSVLGAMLLRRGDLDGAEPYLRAATAAGDRAAANNLGVLLHQRGYADEAAGWWRIAAVAGSAAAAHALGRHCRECGDEPAAEYWLRQSAEQGHALGAYALADLLEHRGDPAAERWMRAAAERGHREAAYRLARALDRRDAQDSEGDNGVSTSAEAEQWYRQAAARGHRRASLHLGAILERRGDLKEAGRWYLTSAKDGEARAACALGFLLRDAGDTENAAIWWLRAAQDGDGNAANALGALHAERGQTQTAERWYRAAMDAGDDNGAYNLGLLCAEQGRTAQAEQWYRRAAYAGHREAANALAVLLLQVGDTAGAEPWFSKAAEAGSVDAAFNLGILFAGRGEEKIALRWYERAAAAGHTEAALQVGIARLRDGDEPEAERHLRCAAGGGSAEAAYRLAAVLDARRPPQPAHELGEIVHEKTECEEWYERAAQQGHRRAQVRVGMLAAARGDVVEAARWYREAAEAGSRNGAFNLGLLLAREGSEPEAVVWWTRAADDGHGRAALRLALVYARRGELAEGQRWADRAVSLGPGEVAERAARLRDALRQELTA
;
A
#
# COMPACT_ATOMS: atom_id res chain seq x y z
N MET A 1 -30.16 17.68 -24.15
CA MET A 1 -29.99 16.57 -25.09
C MET A 1 -28.61 16.70 -25.69
N ASP A 2 -27.66 16.02 -25.08
CA ASP A 2 -26.34 15.65 -25.62
C ASP A 2 -25.54 15.03 -24.45
N VAL A 3 -25.96 13.84 -24.04
CA VAL A 3 -25.28 13.02 -23.01
C VAL A 3 -24.75 11.71 -23.62
N MET A 4 -24.87 11.56 -24.95
CA MET A 4 -24.51 10.30 -25.64
C MET A 4 -23.22 10.40 -26.49
N GLY A 5 -22.36 11.41 -26.31
CA GLY A 5 -21.19 11.66 -27.14
C GLY A 5 -19.89 10.99 -26.74
N ASP A 6 -19.74 10.41 -25.53
CA ASP A 6 -18.44 9.95 -25.04
C ASP A 6 -18.44 8.50 -24.51
N LYS A 7 -19.09 7.59 -25.24
CA LYS A 7 -18.96 6.14 -24.94
C LYS A 7 -17.59 5.56 -25.31
N ALA A 8 -16.79 6.24 -26.13
CA ALA A 8 -15.50 5.74 -26.59
C ALA A 8 -14.34 6.10 -25.66
N THR A 9 -14.40 7.21 -24.93
CA THR A 9 -13.32 7.68 -24.05
C THR A 9 -13.26 6.97 -22.69
N LEU A 10 -14.32 6.33 -22.25
CA LEU A 10 -14.35 5.55 -21.00
C LEU A 10 -13.61 4.20 -21.09
N PHE A 11 -13.37 3.70 -22.32
CA PHE A 11 -12.66 2.43 -22.54
C PHE A 11 -11.17 2.60 -22.82
N GLU A 12 -10.69 3.81 -23.16
CA GLU A 12 -9.27 4.08 -23.44
C GLU A 12 -8.45 4.42 -22.20
N THR A 13 -9.07 4.74 -21.08
CA THR A 13 -8.36 5.00 -19.81
C THR A 13 -8.27 3.76 -18.91
N GLY A 14 -8.15 2.58 -19.48
CA GLY A 14 -7.75 1.33 -18.80
C GLY A 14 -6.30 1.40 -18.33
N ARG A 15 -5.91 2.43 -17.59
CA ARG A 15 -4.76 2.35 -16.71
C ARG A 15 -5.14 1.44 -15.57
N PHE A 16 -4.65 0.21 -15.65
CA PHE A 16 -4.69 -0.75 -14.58
C PHE A 16 -4.12 -0.06 -13.34
N VAL A 17 -4.98 0.18 -12.36
CA VAL A 17 -4.56 0.68 -11.06
C VAL A 17 -3.74 -0.45 -10.43
N GLN A 18 -2.44 -0.24 -10.32
CA GLN A 18 -1.61 -1.05 -9.43
C GLN A 18 -2.26 -0.97 -8.04
N PRO A 19 -2.29 -2.06 -7.27
CA PRO A 19 -2.80 -2.00 -5.91
C PRO A 19 -2.07 -0.86 -5.20
N SER A 20 -2.81 0.14 -4.78
CA SER A 20 -2.33 1.27 -4.03
C SER A 20 -1.72 0.77 -2.72
N GLY A 21 -0.40 0.59 -2.70
CA GLY A 21 0.33 0.99 -1.54
C GLY A 21 0.06 2.48 -1.39
N GLU A 22 -0.35 2.91 -0.22
CA GLU A 22 -0.67 4.29 0.11
C GLU A 22 0.28 5.24 -0.61
N GLU A 23 -0.25 6.14 -1.42
CA GLU A 23 0.48 7.25 -2.02
C GLU A 23 1.02 8.12 -0.88
N ALA A 24 2.26 7.83 -0.47
CA ALA A 24 3.06 8.80 0.25
C ALA A 24 3.38 9.91 -0.74
N THR A 25 2.84 11.09 -0.48
CA THR A 25 3.18 12.35 -1.16
C THR A 25 4.69 12.49 -1.26
N PRO A 26 5.22 12.91 -2.43
CA PRO A 26 6.65 13.12 -2.59
C PRO A 26 7.04 14.43 -1.90
N ASP A 27 7.49 14.37 -0.66
CA ASP A 27 8.16 15.51 -0.03
C ASP A 27 9.43 15.07 0.71
N GLN A 28 10.55 15.59 0.22
CA GLN A 28 11.83 15.89 0.89
C GLN A 28 12.49 14.80 1.79
N GLY A 29 12.44 13.52 1.42
CA GLY A 29 13.12 12.45 2.17
C GLY A 29 14.25 11.72 1.43
N ARG A 30 14.59 12.11 0.19
CA ARG A 30 15.54 11.36 -0.66
C ARG A 30 17.00 11.31 -0.17
N ASP A 31 17.40 12.25 0.70
CA ASP A 31 18.80 12.36 1.15
C ASP A 31 19.13 11.48 2.38
N LYS A 32 18.12 10.99 3.11
CA LYS A 32 18.36 10.24 4.37
C LYS A 32 18.42 8.71 4.20
N THR A 33 17.88 8.19 3.10
CA THR A 33 17.82 6.73 2.85
C THR A 33 19.06 6.18 2.15
N ALA A 34 19.74 6.97 1.32
CA ALA A 34 20.99 6.57 0.66
C ALA A 34 22.14 6.33 1.67
N GLU A 35 22.25 7.17 2.71
CA GLU A 35 23.22 6.98 3.80
C GLU A 35 22.98 5.73 4.67
N ALA A 36 21.76 5.15 4.66
CA ALA A 36 21.44 3.97 5.47
C ALA A 36 21.93 2.67 4.83
N VAL A 37 22.11 2.66 3.50
CA VAL A 37 22.52 1.49 2.73
C VAL A 37 24.05 1.38 2.70
N GLU A 38 24.79 2.50 2.61
CA GLU A 38 26.26 2.50 2.63
C GLU A 38 26.86 1.96 3.95
N THR A 39 26.15 2.06 5.08
CA THR A 39 26.65 1.54 6.37
C THR A 39 26.45 0.03 6.56
N VAL A 40 25.69 -0.63 5.69
CA VAL A 40 25.47 -2.10 5.75
C VAL A 40 26.54 -2.87 5.00
N GLU A 41 27.15 -2.28 3.97
CA GLU A 41 28.22 -2.94 3.17
C GLU A 41 29.60 -2.96 3.86
N THR A 42 29.85 -2.11 4.86
CA THR A 42 31.17 -2.03 5.51
C THR A 42 31.41 -3.04 6.64
N GLU A 43 30.39 -3.79 7.08
CA GLU A 43 30.55 -4.83 8.12
C GLU A 43 30.91 -6.23 7.56
N GLU A 44 30.91 -6.44 6.24
CA GLU A 44 31.25 -7.75 5.64
C GLU A 44 32.77 -8.06 5.53
N THR A 45 33.65 -7.12 5.89
CA THR A 45 35.11 -7.31 5.76
C THR A 45 35.83 -7.77 7.03
N GLU A 46 35.12 -7.94 8.16
CA GLU A 46 35.76 -8.35 9.43
C GLU A 46 35.70 -9.86 9.76
N THR A 47 35.18 -10.73 8.89
CA THR A 47 35.03 -12.17 9.18
C THR A 47 36.19 -13.05 8.69
N VAL A 48 37.34 -12.51 8.34
CA VAL A 48 38.50 -13.33 7.92
C VAL A 48 39.53 -13.58 9.06
N GLU A 49 39.41 -12.93 10.22
CA GLU A 49 40.35 -13.10 11.33
C GLU A 49 40.03 -14.20 12.35
N THR A 50 38.96 -14.99 12.19
CA THR A 50 38.57 -16.02 13.17
C THR A 50 39.18 -17.40 12.96
N ALA A 51 40.06 -17.59 11.99
CA ALA A 51 40.71 -18.89 11.79
C ALA A 51 41.95 -19.13 12.68
N GLU A 52 42.62 -18.08 13.19
CA GLU A 52 43.79 -18.21 14.03
C GLU A 52 43.49 -18.36 15.55
N THR A 53 42.24 -18.07 15.99
CA THR A 53 41.85 -18.21 17.41
C THR A 53 41.40 -19.62 17.79
N GLY A 54 41.14 -20.52 16.85
CA GLY A 54 40.72 -21.91 17.09
C GLY A 54 41.83 -22.77 17.71
N GLU A 55 43.04 -22.71 17.19
CA GLU A 55 44.17 -23.53 17.68
C GLU A 55 44.65 -23.13 19.09
N THR A 56 44.55 -21.86 19.46
CA THR A 56 44.92 -21.37 20.79
C THR A 56 43.89 -21.71 21.84
N ALA A 57 42.61 -21.79 21.48
CA ALA A 57 41.51 -22.18 22.35
C ALA A 57 41.56 -23.69 22.67
N GLU A 58 41.80 -24.55 21.67
CA GLU A 58 41.91 -26.00 21.85
C GLU A 58 43.11 -26.38 22.73
N THR A 59 44.23 -25.69 22.60
CA THR A 59 45.42 -25.92 23.47
C THR A 59 45.16 -25.43 24.91
N GLY A 60 44.39 -24.36 25.09
CA GLY A 60 44.00 -23.88 26.41
C GLY A 60 43.04 -24.81 27.15
N GLU A 61 42.07 -25.37 26.44
CA GLU A 61 41.13 -26.36 27.02
C GLU A 61 41.82 -27.69 27.40
N ALA A 62 42.77 -28.14 26.59
CA ALA A 62 43.52 -29.38 26.89
C ALA A 62 44.43 -29.21 28.11
N VAL A 63 45.02 -28.02 28.30
CA VAL A 63 45.84 -27.72 29.50
C VAL A 63 44.95 -27.63 30.73
N GLU A 64 43.80 -27.03 30.67
CA GLU A 64 42.86 -26.94 31.78
C GLU A 64 42.28 -28.32 32.16
N GLU A 65 41.99 -29.17 31.18
CA GLU A 65 41.59 -30.57 31.41
C GLU A 65 42.67 -31.34 32.17
N MET A 66 43.92 -31.23 31.74
CA MET A 66 45.03 -31.90 32.40
C MET A 66 45.19 -31.42 33.87
N ARG A 67 45.05 -30.11 34.09
CA ARG A 67 45.09 -29.54 35.43
C ARG A 67 43.96 -30.06 36.32
N LEU A 68 42.74 -30.09 35.79
CA LEU A 68 41.57 -30.62 36.50
C LEU A 68 41.71 -32.13 36.79
N ARG A 69 42.29 -32.92 35.88
CA ARG A 69 42.59 -34.36 36.14
C ARG A 69 43.54 -34.55 37.29
N LEU A 70 44.65 -33.80 37.30
CA LEU A 70 45.63 -33.87 38.38
C LEU A 70 45.03 -33.47 39.73
N ALA A 71 44.20 -32.44 39.75
CA ALA A 71 43.49 -32.01 40.96
C ALA A 71 42.46 -33.04 41.43
N ALA A 72 41.69 -33.64 40.52
CA ALA A 72 40.74 -34.71 40.84
C ALA A 72 41.43 -35.98 41.36
N GLU A 73 42.57 -36.36 40.79
CA GLU A 73 43.42 -37.44 41.29
C GLU A 73 44.00 -37.14 42.68
N ALA A 74 44.21 -35.87 43.00
CA ALA A 74 44.64 -35.41 44.34
C ALA A 74 43.50 -35.40 45.37
N GLY A 75 42.25 -35.71 44.94
CA GLY A 75 41.09 -35.76 45.83
C GLY A 75 40.33 -34.43 45.98
N ASP A 76 40.47 -33.51 45.02
CA ASP A 76 39.69 -32.29 44.97
C ASP A 76 38.30 -32.56 44.39
N ASP A 77 37.28 -32.53 45.22
CA ASP A 77 35.88 -32.79 44.86
C ASP A 77 35.34 -31.72 43.88
N GLU A 78 35.76 -30.48 43.97
CA GLU A 78 35.35 -29.40 43.08
C GLU A 78 35.96 -29.63 41.67
N ALA A 79 37.24 -29.93 41.58
CA ALA A 79 37.90 -30.25 40.34
C ALA A 79 37.28 -31.51 39.67
N THR A 80 36.89 -32.52 40.46
CA THR A 80 36.22 -33.72 40.00
C THR A 80 34.86 -33.39 39.37
N SER A 81 34.08 -32.51 40.00
CA SER A 81 32.78 -32.08 39.48
C SER A 81 32.92 -31.29 38.18
N VAL A 82 33.84 -30.30 38.14
CA VAL A 82 34.10 -29.46 36.98
C VAL A 82 34.63 -30.31 35.80
N LEU A 83 35.53 -31.25 36.04
CA LEU A 83 36.05 -32.14 35.00
C LEU A 83 34.95 -33.02 34.40
N GLY A 84 34.10 -33.63 35.24
CA GLY A 84 32.96 -34.40 34.80
C GLY A 84 31.98 -33.60 33.94
N ALA A 85 31.71 -32.36 34.34
CA ALA A 85 30.86 -31.42 33.56
C ALA A 85 31.51 -30.99 32.24
N MET A 86 32.82 -30.83 32.20
CA MET A 86 33.57 -30.46 30.99
C MET A 86 33.55 -31.63 29.97
N LEU A 87 33.84 -32.86 30.41
CA LEU A 87 33.79 -34.04 29.56
C LEU A 87 32.37 -34.30 29.04
N LEU A 88 31.34 -34.10 29.86
CA LEU A 88 29.94 -34.21 29.44
C LEU A 88 29.61 -33.20 28.34
N ARG A 89 30.04 -31.94 28.46
CA ARG A 89 29.84 -30.90 27.41
C ARG A 89 30.52 -31.23 26.10
N ARG A 90 31.68 -31.91 26.14
CA ARG A 90 32.42 -32.36 24.95
C ARG A 90 31.78 -33.61 24.33
N GLY A 91 30.83 -34.26 25.02
CA GLY A 91 30.17 -35.49 24.56
C GLY A 91 30.93 -36.78 24.90
N ASP A 92 32.02 -36.68 25.69
CA ASP A 92 32.70 -37.85 26.23
C ASP A 92 31.94 -38.39 27.47
N LEU A 93 30.89 -39.18 27.17
CA LEU A 93 30.02 -39.72 28.20
C LEU A 93 30.73 -40.75 29.07
N ASP A 94 31.63 -41.56 28.46
CA ASP A 94 32.34 -42.63 29.16
C ASP A 94 33.42 -42.05 30.08
N GLY A 95 34.11 -41.03 29.63
CA GLY A 95 35.06 -40.27 30.44
C GLY A 95 34.43 -39.47 31.58
N ALA A 96 33.23 -38.92 31.36
CA ALA A 96 32.53 -38.05 32.33
C ALA A 96 31.94 -38.87 33.51
N GLU A 97 31.42 -40.07 33.24
CA GLU A 97 30.65 -40.83 34.23
C GLU A 97 31.38 -41.12 35.57
N PRO A 98 32.64 -41.60 35.58
CA PRO A 98 33.32 -41.89 36.83
C PRO A 98 33.51 -40.66 37.70
N TYR A 99 33.83 -39.50 37.10
CA TYR A 99 34.01 -38.26 37.82
C TYR A 99 32.68 -37.73 38.36
N LEU A 100 31.60 -37.76 37.56
CA LEU A 100 30.29 -37.32 38.01
C LEU A 100 29.74 -38.22 39.13
N ARG A 101 29.97 -39.54 39.08
CA ARG A 101 29.60 -40.45 40.18
C ARG A 101 30.38 -40.18 41.45
N ALA A 102 31.68 -39.91 41.35
CA ALA A 102 32.52 -39.58 42.50
C ALA A 102 32.09 -38.25 43.15
N ALA A 103 31.92 -37.21 42.38
CA ALA A 103 31.46 -35.92 42.87
C ALA A 103 30.04 -36.00 43.48
N THR A 104 29.14 -36.80 42.87
CA THR A 104 27.80 -37.02 43.42
C THR A 104 27.86 -37.75 44.78
N ALA A 105 28.77 -38.72 44.92
CA ALA A 105 29.00 -39.42 46.21
C ALA A 105 29.54 -38.47 47.28
N ALA A 106 30.32 -37.44 46.93
CA ALA A 106 30.75 -36.35 47.80
C ALA A 106 29.63 -35.33 48.13
N GLY A 107 28.43 -35.49 47.54
CA GLY A 107 27.26 -34.65 47.85
C GLY A 107 27.08 -33.46 46.92
N ASP A 108 27.79 -33.38 45.80
CA ASP A 108 27.62 -32.30 44.83
C ASP A 108 26.31 -32.46 44.03
N ARG A 109 25.40 -31.49 44.25
CA ARG A 109 24.09 -31.43 43.54
C ARG A 109 24.22 -31.12 42.06
N ALA A 110 25.27 -30.38 41.64
CA ALA A 110 25.51 -30.08 40.23
C ALA A 110 25.99 -31.32 39.49
N ALA A 111 26.88 -32.11 40.09
CA ALA A 111 27.30 -33.41 39.58
C ALA A 111 26.13 -34.38 39.46
N ALA A 112 25.25 -34.45 40.47
CA ALA A 112 24.04 -35.27 40.42
C ALA A 112 23.10 -34.87 39.27
N ASN A 113 22.92 -33.58 39.01
CA ASN A 113 22.18 -33.11 37.83
C ASN A 113 22.85 -33.51 36.52
N ASN A 114 24.16 -33.35 36.41
CA ASN A 114 24.93 -33.69 35.21
C ASN A 114 24.95 -35.18 34.95
N LEU A 115 25.00 -36.01 36.02
CA LEU A 115 24.86 -37.47 35.90
C LEU A 115 23.49 -37.85 35.36
N GLY A 116 22.42 -37.18 35.80
CA GLY A 116 21.09 -37.37 35.23
C GLY A 116 21.04 -37.01 33.73
N VAL A 117 21.68 -35.90 33.31
CA VAL A 117 21.78 -35.52 31.90
C VAL A 117 22.54 -36.58 31.10
N LEU A 118 23.67 -37.10 31.60
CA LEU A 118 24.45 -38.14 30.97
C LEU A 118 23.62 -39.40 30.76
N LEU A 119 22.94 -39.87 31.81
CA LEU A 119 22.11 -41.08 31.74
C LEU A 119 20.95 -40.92 30.77
N HIS A 120 20.34 -39.75 30.75
CA HIS A 120 19.28 -39.47 29.77
C HIS A 120 19.79 -39.49 28.31
N GLN A 121 20.99 -38.93 28.04
CA GLN A 121 21.61 -39.01 26.71
C GLN A 121 21.92 -40.46 26.28
N ARG A 122 22.19 -41.34 27.23
CA ARG A 122 22.37 -42.79 26.99
C ARG A 122 21.06 -43.55 26.87
N GLY A 123 19.91 -42.92 27.08
CA GLY A 123 18.59 -43.53 27.02
C GLY A 123 18.10 -44.18 28.33
N TYR A 124 18.81 -43.99 29.45
CA TYR A 124 18.41 -44.46 30.78
C TYR A 124 17.54 -43.40 31.49
N ALA A 125 16.37 -43.13 30.94
CA ALA A 125 15.51 -42.02 31.38
C ALA A 125 15.01 -42.14 32.83
N ASP A 126 14.67 -43.37 33.28
CA ASP A 126 14.19 -43.60 34.65
C ASP A 126 15.30 -43.44 35.70
N GLU A 127 16.52 -43.89 35.39
CA GLU A 127 17.67 -43.68 36.26
C GLU A 127 18.04 -42.19 36.31
N ALA A 128 18.00 -41.52 35.19
CA ALA A 128 18.20 -40.06 35.09
C ALA A 128 17.22 -39.31 35.97
N ALA A 129 15.94 -39.69 35.94
CA ALA A 129 14.91 -39.07 36.79
C ALA A 129 15.18 -39.27 38.28
N GLY A 130 15.75 -40.43 38.67
CA GLY A 130 16.21 -40.69 40.04
C GLY A 130 17.27 -39.70 40.50
N TRP A 131 18.31 -39.48 39.69
CA TRP A 131 19.37 -38.51 39.98
C TRP A 131 18.92 -37.07 39.94
N TRP A 132 18.07 -36.67 38.99
CA TRP A 132 17.47 -35.37 38.97
C TRP A 132 16.61 -35.11 40.20
N ARG A 133 15.88 -36.11 40.72
CA ARG A 133 15.10 -35.96 41.95
C ARG A 133 15.99 -35.69 43.16
N ILE A 134 17.11 -36.41 43.29
CA ILE A 134 18.08 -36.19 44.34
C ILE A 134 18.64 -34.77 44.26
N ALA A 135 19.07 -34.33 43.07
CA ALA A 135 19.61 -33.00 42.87
C ALA A 135 18.56 -31.89 43.09
N ALA A 136 17.30 -32.11 42.66
CA ALA A 136 16.21 -31.14 42.82
C ALA A 136 15.83 -30.97 44.29
N VAL A 137 15.75 -32.05 45.06
CA VAL A 137 15.53 -31.98 46.52
C VAL A 137 16.68 -31.28 47.23
N ALA A 138 17.92 -31.45 46.73
CA ALA A 138 19.09 -30.69 47.23
C ALA A 138 19.11 -29.21 46.74
N GLY A 139 18.07 -28.75 46.04
CA GLY A 139 17.91 -27.32 45.63
C GLY A 139 18.55 -27.00 44.28
N SER A 140 18.71 -27.98 43.37
CA SER A 140 19.13 -27.72 42.00
C SER A 140 17.92 -27.33 41.11
N ALA A 141 17.81 -26.05 40.76
CA ALA A 141 16.75 -25.56 39.88
C ALA A 141 16.79 -26.16 38.47
N ALA A 142 17.99 -26.49 37.95
CA ALA A 142 18.17 -27.12 36.66
C ALA A 142 17.68 -28.58 36.69
N ALA A 143 17.97 -29.30 37.76
CA ALA A 143 17.49 -30.69 37.97
C ALA A 143 15.96 -30.73 38.13
N ALA A 144 15.38 -29.79 38.87
CA ALA A 144 13.94 -29.67 39.01
C ALA A 144 13.27 -29.42 37.65
N HIS A 145 13.86 -28.59 36.78
CA HIS A 145 13.40 -28.39 35.41
C HIS A 145 13.48 -29.70 34.58
N ALA A 146 14.63 -30.37 34.61
CA ALA A 146 14.83 -31.62 33.86
C ALA A 146 13.84 -32.72 34.31
N LEU A 147 13.64 -32.87 35.62
CA LEU A 147 12.65 -33.78 36.19
C LEU A 147 11.22 -33.41 35.81
N GLY A 148 10.87 -32.12 35.83
CA GLY A 148 9.55 -31.65 35.42
C GLY A 148 9.27 -31.93 33.94
N ARG A 149 10.27 -31.78 33.07
CA ARG A 149 10.16 -32.19 31.67
C ARG A 149 9.95 -33.67 31.51
N HIS A 150 10.73 -34.48 32.20
CA HIS A 150 10.59 -35.93 32.18
C HIS A 150 9.19 -36.36 32.64
N CYS A 151 8.66 -35.80 33.73
CA CYS A 151 7.30 -36.10 34.19
C CYS A 151 6.25 -35.73 33.13
N ARG A 152 6.44 -34.60 32.42
CA ARG A 152 5.55 -34.21 31.32
C ARG A 152 5.60 -35.20 30.15
N GLU A 153 6.77 -35.69 29.78
CA GLU A 153 6.98 -36.70 28.73
C GLU A 153 6.32 -38.04 29.12
N CYS A 154 6.31 -38.39 30.42
CA CYS A 154 5.60 -39.54 30.95
C CYS A 154 4.08 -39.33 31.13
N GLY A 155 3.55 -38.15 30.89
CA GLY A 155 2.13 -37.81 31.06
C GLY A 155 1.70 -37.53 32.50
N ASP A 156 2.64 -37.45 33.46
CA ASP A 156 2.35 -37.05 34.84
C ASP A 156 2.37 -35.52 34.99
N GLU A 157 1.27 -34.91 34.54
CA GLU A 157 1.16 -33.45 34.59
C GLU A 157 1.21 -32.84 36.00
N PRO A 158 0.60 -33.44 37.06
CA PRO A 158 0.70 -32.89 38.40
C PRO A 158 2.14 -32.86 38.93
N ALA A 159 2.90 -33.95 38.72
CA ALA A 159 4.31 -33.99 39.09
C ALA A 159 5.15 -33.01 38.25
N ALA A 160 4.87 -32.91 36.94
CA ALA A 160 5.53 -31.96 36.07
C ALA A 160 5.32 -30.53 36.57
N GLU A 161 4.08 -30.12 36.87
CA GLU A 161 3.78 -28.81 37.41
C GLU A 161 4.52 -28.55 38.73
N TYR A 162 4.53 -29.48 39.63
CA TYR A 162 5.21 -29.35 40.90
C TYR A 162 6.72 -29.05 40.73
N TRP A 163 7.40 -29.85 39.93
CA TRP A 163 8.86 -29.70 39.75
C TRP A 163 9.22 -28.47 38.91
N LEU A 164 8.43 -28.14 37.88
CA LEU A 164 8.62 -26.92 37.10
C LEU A 164 8.41 -25.68 37.95
N ARG A 165 7.40 -25.68 38.85
CA ARG A 165 7.17 -24.60 39.82
C ARG A 165 8.33 -24.43 40.77
N GLN A 166 8.86 -25.49 41.32
CA GLN A 166 10.05 -25.45 42.17
C GLN A 166 11.25 -24.83 41.42
N SER A 167 11.47 -25.25 40.19
CA SER A 167 12.52 -24.68 39.34
C SER A 167 12.31 -23.19 39.06
N ALA A 168 11.08 -22.77 38.74
CA ALA A 168 10.71 -21.40 38.44
C ALA A 168 10.86 -20.46 39.67
N GLU A 169 10.43 -20.93 40.85
CA GLU A 169 10.56 -20.22 42.14
C GLU A 169 12.02 -20.01 42.53
N GLN A 170 12.89 -20.95 42.21
CA GLN A 170 14.34 -20.82 42.38
C GLN A 170 15.02 -19.94 41.31
N GLY A 171 14.24 -19.34 40.42
CA GLY A 171 14.76 -18.38 39.45
C GLY A 171 15.31 -18.99 38.15
N HIS A 172 15.03 -20.24 37.84
CA HIS A 172 15.48 -20.85 36.60
C HIS A 172 14.60 -20.45 35.42
N ALA A 173 15.18 -19.77 34.43
CA ALA A 173 14.45 -19.22 33.29
C ALA A 173 13.72 -20.27 32.45
N LEU A 174 14.39 -21.42 32.18
CA LEU A 174 13.80 -22.54 31.44
C LEU A 174 12.66 -23.20 32.22
N GLY A 175 12.80 -23.33 33.55
CA GLY A 175 11.75 -23.84 34.42
C GLY A 175 10.51 -22.95 34.43
N ALA A 176 10.69 -21.64 34.53
CA ALA A 176 9.61 -20.68 34.46
C ALA A 176 8.91 -20.68 33.10
N TYR A 177 9.66 -20.81 32.01
CA TYR A 177 9.09 -20.94 30.66
C TYR A 177 8.30 -22.24 30.49
N ALA A 178 8.87 -23.37 30.91
CA ALA A 178 8.20 -24.65 30.80
C ALA A 178 6.92 -24.74 31.65
N LEU A 179 6.93 -24.11 32.83
CA LEU A 179 5.73 -23.98 33.66
C LEU A 179 4.69 -23.09 32.99
N ALA A 180 5.10 -21.96 32.44
CA ALA A 180 4.20 -21.04 31.71
C ALA A 180 3.55 -21.74 30.50
N ASP A 181 4.32 -22.49 29.75
CA ASP A 181 3.85 -23.30 28.62
C ASP A 181 2.80 -24.36 29.03
N LEU A 182 3.06 -25.08 30.15
CA LEU A 182 2.11 -26.04 30.72
C LEU A 182 0.80 -25.38 31.14
N LEU A 183 0.87 -24.25 31.83
CA LEU A 183 -0.30 -23.49 32.30
C LEU A 183 -1.09 -22.86 31.14
N GLU A 184 -0.40 -22.37 30.11
CA GLU A 184 -1.04 -21.80 28.90
C GLU A 184 -1.89 -22.85 28.17
N HIS A 185 -1.40 -24.10 28.06
CA HIS A 185 -2.14 -25.20 27.47
C HIS A 185 -3.45 -25.51 28.21
N ARG A 186 -3.50 -25.22 29.50
CA ARG A 186 -4.69 -25.40 30.35
C ARG A 186 -5.57 -24.14 30.39
N GLY A 187 -5.15 -23.04 29.77
CA GLY A 187 -5.85 -21.76 29.87
C GLY A 187 -5.76 -21.09 31.25
N ASP A 188 -4.75 -21.44 32.07
CA ASP A 188 -4.57 -20.87 33.40
C ASP A 188 -4.02 -19.44 33.30
N PRO A 189 -4.68 -18.44 33.89
CA PRO A 189 -4.23 -17.05 33.85
C PRO A 189 -2.85 -16.81 34.51
N ALA A 190 -2.39 -17.72 35.36
CA ALA A 190 -1.05 -17.66 35.94
C ALA A 190 0.09 -17.86 34.92
N ALA A 191 -0.22 -18.36 33.71
CA ALA A 191 0.75 -18.56 32.64
C ALA A 191 1.51 -17.27 32.29
N GLU A 192 0.82 -16.13 32.15
CA GLU A 192 1.44 -14.85 31.80
C GLU A 192 2.48 -14.42 32.85
N ARG A 193 2.18 -14.59 34.14
CA ARG A 193 3.11 -14.26 35.22
C ARG A 193 4.42 -15.02 35.09
N TRP A 194 4.35 -16.33 34.81
CA TRP A 194 5.54 -17.16 34.68
C TRP A 194 6.27 -16.94 33.36
N MET A 195 5.53 -16.61 32.30
CA MET A 195 6.10 -16.19 31.02
C MET A 195 6.92 -14.91 31.18
N ARG A 196 6.38 -13.92 31.92
CA ARG A 196 7.06 -12.67 32.27
C ARG A 196 8.32 -12.94 33.12
N ALA A 197 8.20 -13.78 34.14
CA ALA A 197 9.33 -14.16 34.96
C ALA A 197 10.46 -14.85 34.19
N ALA A 198 10.13 -15.67 33.20
CA ALA A 198 11.11 -16.27 32.29
C ALA A 198 11.77 -15.24 31.37
N ALA A 199 10.99 -14.31 30.82
CA ALA A 199 11.47 -13.25 29.94
C ALA A 199 12.43 -12.30 30.67
N GLU A 200 12.08 -11.87 31.88
CA GLU A 200 12.94 -11.04 32.76
C GLU A 200 14.31 -11.69 33.03
N ARG A 201 14.32 -13.01 33.14
CA ARG A 201 15.55 -13.80 33.33
C ARG A 201 16.27 -14.15 32.02
N GLY A 202 15.83 -13.55 30.91
CA GLY A 202 16.53 -13.63 29.64
C GLY A 202 16.12 -14.77 28.71
N HIS A 203 15.02 -15.44 28.97
CA HIS A 203 14.53 -16.46 28.04
C HIS A 203 13.94 -15.82 26.79
N ARG A 204 14.63 -15.94 25.64
CA ARG A 204 14.29 -15.24 24.39
C ARG A 204 12.91 -15.60 23.84
N GLU A 205 12.52 -16.89 23.92
CA GLU A 205 11.20 -17.35 23.44
C GLU A 205 10.07 -16.83 24.32
N ALA A 206 10.30 -16.80 25.66
CA ALA A 206 9.32 -16.23 26.60
C ALA A 206 9.08 -14.72 26.34
N ALA A 207 10.14 -13.96 26.12
CA ALA A 207 10.05 -12.55 25.79
C ALA A 207 9.26 -12.33 24.47
N TYR A 208 9.52 -13.15 23.45
CA TYR A 208 8.78 -13.11 22.19
C TYR A 208 7.29 -13.45 22.34
N ARG A 209 6.98 -14.55 23.05
CA ARG A 209 5.57 -14.97 23.28
C ARG A 209 4.80 -13.96 24.12
N LEU A 210 5.44 -13.37 25.12
CA LEU A 210 4.86 -12.30 25.94
C LEU A 210 4.56 -11.06 25.08
N ALA A 211 5.52 -10.61 24.27
CA ALA A 211 5.31 -9.49 23.34
C ALA A 211 4.11 -9.74 22.42
N ARG A 212 4.01 -10.94 21.83
CA ARG A 212 2.87 -11.31 20.98
C ARG A 212 1.53 -11.36 21.72
N ALA A 213 1.53 -11.75 22.99
CA ALA A 213 0.31 -11.77 23.80
C ALA A 213 -0.18 -10.34 24.10
N LEU A 214 0.76 -9.44 24.39
CA LEU A 214 0.46 -8.02 24.58
C LEU A 214 -0.08 -7.37 23.30
N ASP A 215 0.58 -7.58 22.15
CA ASP A 215 0.11 -7.07 20.86
C ASP A 215 -1.32 -7.50 20.52
N ARG A 216 -1.67 -8.78 20.79
CA ARG A 216 -3.02 -9.26 20.53
C ARG A 216 -4.06 -8.60 21.43
N ARG A 217 -3.71 -8.31 22.68
CA ARG A 217 -4.59 -7.63 23.64
C ARG A 217 -4.85 -6.20 23.21
N ASP A 218 -3.78 -5.47 22.86
CA ASP A 218 -3.89 -4.10 22.38
C ASP A 218 -4.72 -4.01 21.08
N ALA A 219 -4.57 -4.98 20.17
CA ALA A 219 -5.36 -5.05 18.94
C ALA A 219 -6.87 -5.28 19.23
N GLN A 220 -7.21 -6.06 20.26
CA GLN A 220 -8.59 -6.30 20.67
C GLN A 220 -9.22 -5.09 21.37
N ASP A 221 -8.43 -4.37 22.16
CA ASP A 221 -8.88 -3.17 22.90
C ASP A 221 -9.02 -1.95 21.96
N SER A 222 -8.36 -1.97 20.79
CA SER A 222 -8.33 -0.88 19.80
C SER A 222 -9.40 -0.98 18.71
N GLU A 223 -10.41 -1.83 18.80
CA GLU A 223 -11.48 -1.99 17.78
C GLU A 223 -12.30 -0.71 17.47
N GLY A 224 -11.91 0.45 18.00
CA GLY A 224 -12.54 1.76 17.74
C GLY A 224 -11.61 2.84 17.20
N ASP A 225 -10.31 2.63 17.13
CA ASP A 225 -9.34 3.64 16.68
C ASP A 225 -8.43 3.08 15.58
N ASN A 226 -8.37 3.75 14.42
CA ASN A 226 -7.63 3.33 13.22
C ASN A 226 -6.09 3.33 13.39
N GLY A 227 -5.58 3.40 14.61
CA GLY A 227 -4.16 3.35 14.92
C GLY A 227 -3.80 2.07 15.67
N VAL A 228 -3.22 1.06 15.01
CA VAL A 228 -2.56 -0.07 15.67
C VAL A 228 -1.35 0.46 16.44
N SER A 229 -1.59 0.94 17.66
CA SER A 229 -0.54 1.32 18.59
C SER A 229 0.00 0.05 19.25
N THR A 230 1.18 -0.39 18.85
CA THR A 230 1.92 -1.40 19.59
C THR A 230 2.28 -0.83 20.97
N SER A 231 1.95 -1.52 22.06
CA SER A 231 2.30 -1.02 23.38
C SER A 231 3.82 -0.90 23.53
N ALA A 232 4.25 0.14 24.20
CA ALA A 232 5.67 0.35 24.48
C ALA A 232 6.29 -0.85 25.24
N GLU A 233 5.47 -1.58 25.99
CA GLU A 233 5.86 -2.79 26.69
C GLU A 233 6.12 -3.95 25.73
N ALA A 234 5.25 -4.18 24.75
CA ALA A 234 5.43 -5.23 23.73
C ALA A 234 6.70 -4.98 22.90
N GLU A 235 6.95 -3.72 22.51
CA GLU A 235 8.18 -3.36 21.80
C GLU A 235 9.44 -3.65 22.61
N GLN A 236 9.44 -3.34 23.91
CA GLN A 236 10.59 -3.64 24.78
C GLN A 236 10.87 -5.14 24.84
N TRP A 237 9.84 -5.98 24.93
CA TRP A 237 10.00 -7.42 24.95
C TRP A 237 10.48 -7.97 23.60
N TYR A 238 9.98 -7.43 22.46
CA TYR A 238 10.53 -7.78 21.15
C TYR A 238 12.00 -7.39 21.04
N ARG A 239 12.38 -6.19 21.53
CA ARG A 239 13.78 -5.73 21.51
C ARG A 239 14.68 -6.62 22.36
N GLN A 240 14.23 -7.04 23.54
CA GLN A 240 14.98 -7.98 24.37
C GLN A 240 15.14 -9.36 23.73
N ALA A 241 14.08 -9.89 23.13
CA ALA A 241 14.14 -11.18 22.45
C ALA A 241 15.06 -11.11 21.21
N ALA A 242 14.96 -10.04 20.41
CA ALA A 242 15.77 -9.81 19.22
C ALA A 242 17.26 -9.69 19.57
N ALA A 243 17.60 -8.93 20.62
CA ALA A 243 18.98 -8.79 21.12
C ALA A 243 19.60 -10.12 21.58
N ARG A 244 18.77 -11.12 21.88
CA ARG A 244 19.20 -12.47 22.23
C ARG A 244 19.13 -13.46 21.04
N GLY A 245 19.03 -12.94 19.82
CA GLY A 245 19.02 -13.75 18.59
C GLY A 245 17.71 -14.49 18.32
N HIS A 246 16.57 -13.92 18.71
CA HIS A 246 15.28 -14.49 18.34
C HIS A 246 14.82 -13.94 16.99
N ARG A 247 15.02 -14.67 15.89
CA ARG A 247 14.79 -14.23 14.51
C ARG A 247 13.40 -13.61 14.26
N ARG A 248 12.31 -14.24 14.76
CA ARG A 248 10.96 -13.71 14.59
C ARG A 248 10.72 -12.44 15.39
N ALA A 249 11.39 -12.26 16.55
CA ALA A 249 11.31 -11.01 17.29
C ALA A 249 11.99 -9.87 16.52
N SER A 250 13.13 -10.14 15.88
CA SER A 250 13.81 -9.18 15.01
C SER A 250 12.92 -8.75 13.83
N LEU A 251 12.19 -9.71 13.22
CA LEU A 251 11.20 -9.38 12.17
C LEU A 251 10.09 -8.46 12.69
N HIS A 252 9.46 -8.79 13.82
CA HIS A 252 8.38 -7.96 14.39
C HIS A 252 8.88 -6.58 14.83
N LEU A 253 10.07 -6.51 15.44
CA LEU A 253 10.69 -5.24 15.81
C LEU A 253 10.97 -4.37 14.58
N GLY A 254 11.49 -4.96 13.50
CA GLY A 254 11.67 -4.28 12.23
C GLY A 254 10.37 -3.68 11.71
N ALA A 255 9.27 -4.45 11.73
CA ALA A 255 7.96 -3.98 11.28
C ALA A 255 7.38 -2.86 12.16
N ILE A 256 7.65 -2.86 13.46
CA ILE A 256 7.25 -1.76 14.37
C ILE A 256 8.02 -0.49 14.04
N LEU A 257 9.33 -0.59 13.83
CA LEU A 257 10.21 0.53 13.52
C LEU A 257 9.90 1.12 12.13
N GLU A 258 9.62 0.27 11.15
CA GLU A 258 9.20 0.67 9.80
C GLU A 258 7.91 1.52 9.85
N ARG A 259 6.88 1.05 10.56
CA ARG A 259 5.63 1.82 10.76
C ARG A 259 5.85 3.16 11.45
N ARG A 260 6.87 3.27 12.33
CA ARG A 260 7.27 4.51 12.99
C ARG A 260 8.07 5.44 12.08
N GLY A 261 8.60 4.93 10.96
CA GLY A 261 9.48 5.66 10.03
C GLY A 261 10.97 5.55 10.36
N ASP A 262 11.35 4.72 11.34
CA ASP A 262 12.75 4.48 11.72
C ASP A 262 13.41 3.45 10.79
N LEU A 263 13.43 3.76 9.47
CA LEU A 263 13.79 2.82 8.41
C LEU A 263 15.21 2.24 8.54
N LYS A 264 16.17 3.04 9.05
CA LYS A 264 17.55 2.59 9.26
C LYS A 264 17.65 1.48 10.30
N GLU A 265 16.98 1.64 11.43
CA GLU A 265 16.96 0.64 12.49
C GLU A 265 16.13 -0.59 12.07
N ALA A 266 15.00 -0.38 11.39
CA ALA A 266 14.18 -1.44 10.82
C ALA A 266 15.00 -2.33 9.88
N GLY A 267 15.77 -1.72 8.96
CA GLY A 267 16.63 -2.45 8.02
C GLY A 267 17.69 -3.31 8.70
N ARG A 268 18.29 -2.84 9.78
CA ARG A 268 19.26 -3.63 10.57
C ARG A 268 18.62 -4.87 11.20
N TRP A 269 17.42 -4.71 11.78
CA TRP A 269 16.73 -5.85 12.38
C TRP A 269 16.21 -6.83 11.35
N TYR A 270 15.71 -6.35 10.20
CA TYR A 270 15.34 -7.23 9.08
C TYR A 270 16.55 -7.99 8.54
N LEU A 271 17.70 -7.32 8.38
CA LEU A 271 18.93 -7.96 7.91
C LEU A 271 19.39 -9.06 8.86
N THR A 272 19.39 -8.78 10.18
CA THR A 272 19.73 -9.79 11.20
C THR A 272 18.80 -11.00 11.10
N SER A 273 17.50 -10.78 11.07
CA SER A 273 16.50 -11.82 10.95
C SER A 273 16.61 -12.63 9.65
N ALA A 274 16.89 -11.93 8.53
CA ALA A 274 17.08 -12.55 7.22
C ALA A 274 18.35 -13.41 7.14
N LYS A 275 19.44 -12.97 7.76
CA LYS A 275 20.68 -13.76 7.90
C LYS A 275 20.43 -15.03 8.70
N ASP A 276 19.56 -15.00 9.71
CA ASP A 276 19.14 -16.15 10.52
C ASP A 276 18.10 -17.05 9.83
N GLY A 277 17.80 -16.81 8.55
CA GLY A 277 16.94 -17.65 7.72
C GLY A 277 15.43 -17.42 7.90
N GLU A 278 15.01 -16.19 8.25
CA GLU A 278 13.58 -15.83 8.25
C GLU A 278 13.19 -15.24 6.89
N ALA A 279 12.52 -16.01 6.04
CA ALA A 279 12.14 -15.63 4.67
C ALA A 279 11.32 -14.31 4.62
N ARG A 280 10.39 -14.12 5.57
CA ARG A 280 9.59 -12.90 5.65
C ARG A 280 10.43 -11.67 5.93
N ALA A 281 11.51 -11.80 6.71
CA ALA A 281 12.40 -10.69 6.98
C ALA A 281 13.23 -10.32 5.74
N ALA A 282 13.68 -11.31 4.99
CA ALA A 282 14.35 -11.09 3.70
C ALA A 282 13.40 -10.44 2.69
N CYS A 283 12.13 -10.84 2.66
CA CYS A 283 11.10 -10.20 1.84
C CYS A 283 10.90 -8.73 2.23
N ALA A 284 10.70 -8.44 3.53
CA ALA A 284 10.52 -7.08 4.04
C ALA A 284 11.73 -6.19 3.78
N LEU A 285 12.95 -6.72 3.98
CA LEU A 285 14.19 -6.02 3.65
C LEU A 285 14.25 -5.65 2.17
N GLY A 286 13.84 -6.55 1.28
CA GLY A 286 13.77 -6.29 -0.15
C GLY A 286 12.81 -5.14 -0.49
N PHE A 287 11.64 -5.05 0.14
CA PHE A 287 10.73 -3.91 -0.04
C PHE A 287 11.34 -2.61 0.45
N LEU A 288 11.97 -2.62 1.62
CA LEU A 288 12.62 -1.45 2.19
C LEU A 288 13.77 -0.93 1.30
N LEU A 289 14.57 -1.84 0.73
CA LEU A 289 15.65 -1.50 -0.21
C LEU A 289 15.09 -0.92 -1.53
N ARG A 290 14.02 -1.50 -2.07
CA ARG A 290 13.34 -0.95 -3.26
C ARG A 290 12.85 0.48 -3.01
N ASP A 291 12.24 0.74 -1.88
CA ASP A 291 11.72 2.06 -1.52
C ASP A 291 12.83 3.08 -1.29
N ALA A 292 14.02 2.60 -0.90
CA ALA A 292 15.24 3.39 -0.86
C ALA A 292 15.89 3.61 -2.26
N GLY A 293 15.38 2.96 -3.32
CA GLY A 293 15.88 3.06 -4.68
C GLY A 293 16.93 1.99 -5.06
N ASP A 294 17.29 1.10 -4.14
CA ASP A 294 18.25 0.01 -4.36
C ASP A 294 17.53 -1.26 -4.84
N THR A 295 17.10 -1.25 -6.09
CA THR A 295 16.36 -2.36 -6.69
C THR A 295 17.20 -3.61 -6.93
N GLU A 296 18.53 -3.49 -7.02
CA GLU A 296 19.43 -4.62 -7.26
C GLU A 296 19.59 -5.47 -6.00
N ASN A 297 19.89 -4.84 -4.87
CA ASN A 297 19.96 -5.54 -3.59
C ASN A 297 18.57 -6.03 -3.16
N ALA A 298 17.50 -5.28 -3.43
CA ALA A 298 16.13 -5.76 -3.22
C ALA A 298 15.88 -7.08 -3.94
N ALA A 299 16.27 -7.20 -5.20
CA ALA A 299 16.12 -8.43 -6.00
C ALA A 299 16.88 -9.62 -5.39
N ILE A 300 18.06 -9.41 -4.83
CA ILE A 300 18.86 -10.47 -4.18
C ILE A 300 18.12 -11.01 -2.95
N TRP A 301 17.60 -10.13 -2.09
CA TRP A 301 16.87 -10.54 -0.90
C TRP A 301 15.53 -11.18 -1.22
N TRP A 302 14.79 -10.66 -2.21
CA TRP A 302 13.58 -11.31 -2.70
C TRP A 302 13.85 -12.69 -3.29
N LEU A 303 14.96 -12.85 -4.04
CA LEU A 303 15.35 -14.15 -4.59
C LEU A 303 15.58 -15.16 -3.48
N ARG A 304 16.30 -14.79 -2.43
CA ARG A 304 16.53 -15.65 -1.26
C ARG A 304 15.21 -16.00 -0.57
N ALA A 305 14.36 -15.01 -0.29
CA ALA A 305 13.06 -15.22 0.32
C ALA A 305 12.15 -16.13 -0.52
N ALA A 306 12.12 -15.94 -1.83
CA ALA A 306 11.32 -16.76 -2.74
C ALA A 306 11.83 -18.22 -2.83
N GLN A 307 13.15 -18.44 -2.74
CA GLN A 307 13.75 -19.77 -2.64
C GLN A 307 13.36 -20.50 -1.35
N ASP A 308 13.17 -19.74 -0.27
CA ASP A 308 12.69 -20.23 1.01
C ASP A 308 11.14 -20.35 1.08
N GLY A 309 10.45 -20.10 -0.06
CA GLY A 309 9.01 -20.30 -0.22
C GLY A 309 8.15 -19.08 0.11
N ASP A 310 8.69 -17.88 0.17
CA ASP A 310 7.90 -16.65 0.36
C ASP A 310 7.22 -16.21 -0.94
N GLY A 311 5.88 -16.31 -0.99
CA GLY A 311 5.08 -15.97 -2.16
C GLY A 311 5.11 -14.48 -2.50
N ASN A 312 5.14 -13.60 -1.48
CA ASN A 312 5.19 -12.15 -1.70
C ASN A 312 6.51 -11.73 -2.37
N ALA A 313 7.63 -12.35 -1.94
CA ALA A 313 8.92 -12.11 -2.56
C ALA A 313 8.96 -12.60 -4.04
N ALA A 314 8.39 -13.77 -4.31
CA ALA A 314 8.26 -14.27 -5.67
C ALA A 314 7.40 -13.33 -6.53
N ASN A 315 6.30 -12.81 -6.00
CA ASN A 315 5.44 -11.83 -6.67
C ASN A 315 6.20 -10.52 -6.95
N ALA A 316 6.97 -10.02 -5.97
CA ALA A 316 7.80 -8.82 -6.14
C ALA A 316 8.86 -8.98 -7.24
N LEU A 317 9.52 -10.16 -7.30
CA LEU A 317 10.44 -10.49 -8.41
C LEU A 317 9.72 -10.52 -9.75
N GLY A 318 8.50 -11.08 -9.79
CA GLY A 318 7.65 -11.08 -10.97
C GLY A 318 7.39 -9.66 -11.48
N ALA A 319 7.01 -8.74 -10.58
CA ALA A 319 6.77 -7.34 -10.90
C ALA A 319 8.05 -6.65 -11.42
N LEU A 320 9.16 -6.83 -10.73
CA LEU A 320 10.45 -6.26 -11.15
C LEU A 320 10.88 -6.73 -12.55
N HIS A 321 10.71 -8.01 -12.86
CA HIS A 321 11.02 -8.55 -14.19
C HIS A 321 10.03 -8.07 -15.25
N ALA A 322 8.76 -7.87 -14.91
CA ALA A 322 7.75 -7.30 -15.80
C ALA A 322 8.10 -5.84 -16.17
N GLU A 323 8.45 -5.00 -15.19
CA GLU A 323 8.92 -3.63 -15.40
C GLU A 323 10.15 -3.55 -16.33
N ARG A 324 11.05 -4.53 -16.23
CA ARG A 324 12.23 -4.66 -17.11
C ARG A 324 11.90 -5.25 -18.48
N GLY A 325 10.64 -5.53 -18.79
CA GLY A 325 10.20 -6.14 -20.05
C GLY A 325 10.55 -7.63 -20.19
N GLN A 326 11.00 -8.29 -19.12
CA GLN A 326 11.40 -9.69 -19.10
C GLN A 326 10.19 -10.61 -18.83
N THR A 327 9.23 -10.58 -19.72
CA THR A 327 7.89 -11.16 -19.52
C THR A 327 7.90 -12.66 -19.21
N GLN A 328 8.79 -13.46 -19.83
CA GLN A 328 8.88 -14.90 -19.56
C GLN A 328 9.38 -15.20 -18.14
N THR A 329 10.33 -14.40 -17.66
CA THR A 329 10.86 -14.52 -16.30
C THR A 329 9.81 -14.08 -15.29
N ALA A 330 9.09 -12.97 -15.56
CA ALA A 330 7.98 -12.50 -14.76
C ALA A 330 6.88 -13.57 -14.61
N GLU A 331 6.48 -14.22 -15.72
CA GLU A 331 5.51 -15.32 -15.68
C GLU A 331 5.94 -16.47 -14.77
N ARG A 332 7.23 -16.83 -14.79
CA ARG A 332 7.75 -17.91 -13.91
C ARG A 332 7.64 -17.53 -12.44
N TRP A 333 8.01 -16.31 -12.10
CA TRP A 333 7.95 -15.83 -10.72
C TRP A 333 6.52 -15.67 -10.21
N TYR A 334 5.60 -15.15 -11.03
CA TYR A 334 4.19 -15.08 -10.65
C TYR A 334 3.57 -16.48 -10.44
N ARG A 335 3.97 -17.49 -11.23
CA ARG A 335 3.56 -18.88 -10.97
C ARG A 335 4.14 -19.42 -9.67
N ALA A 336 5.41 -19.14 -9.40
CA ALA A 336 6.03 -19.52 -8.12
C ALA A 336 5.33 -18.85 -6.93
N ALA A 337 4.92 -17.59 -7.05
CA ALA A 337 4.12 -16.89 -6.04
C ALA A 337 2.79 -17.60 -5.76
N MET A 338 2.08 -17.99 -6.80
CA MET A 338 0.83 -18.76 -6.67
C MET A 338 1.04 -20.13 -6.02
N ASP A 339 2.11 -20.83 -6.37
CA ASP A 339 2.44 -22.15 -5.80
C ASP A 339 2.79 -22.03 -4.31
N ALA A 340 3.33 -20.88 -3.90
CA ALA A 340 3.58 -20.51 -2.52
C ALA A 340 2.34 -19.94 -1.78
N GLY A 341 1.18 -19.84 -2.45
CA GLY A 341 -0.08 -19.41 -1.85
C GLY A 341 -0.34 -17.90 -1.88
N ASP A 342 0.40 -17.15 -2.69
CA ASP A 342 0.10 -15.72 -2.94
C ASP A 342 -0.83 -15.55 -4.15
N ASP A 343 -2.10 -15.25 -3.89
CA ASP A 343 -3.13 -15.05 -4.90
C ASP A 343 -2.88 -13.79 -5.78
N ASN A 344 -2.06 -12.83 -5.32
CA ASN A 344 -1.64 -11.69 -6.12
C ASN A 344 -0.85 -12.14 -7.37
N GLY A 345 -0.11 -13.26 -7.28
CA GLY A 345 0.59 -13.85 -8.41
C GLY A 345 -0.34 -14.18 -9.57
N ALA A 346 -1.54 -14.72 -9.30
CA ALA A 346 -2.54 -15.02 -10.32
C ALA A 346 -3.11 -13.73 -10.95
N TYR A 347 -3.37 -12.71 -10.13
CA TYR A 347 -3.84 -11.42 -10.60
C TYR A 347 -2.81 -10.74 -11.52
N ASN A 348 -1.56 -10.65 -11.09
CA ASN A 348 -0.48 -10.04 -11.85
C ASN A 348 -0.16 -10.81 -13.14
N LEU A 349 -0.28 -12.15 -13.12
CA LEU A 349 -0.16 -12.96 -14.33
C LEU A 349 -1.32 -12.68 -15.31
N GLY A 350 -2.51 -12.43 -14.80
CA GLY A 350 -3.67 -11.97 -15.58
C GLY A 350 -3.41 -10.62 -16.25
N LEU A 351 -2.87 -9.64 -15.50
CA LEU A 351 -2.48 -8.33 -16.02
C LEU A 351 -1.45 -8.46 -17.14
N LEU A 352 -0.38 -9.22 -16.91
CA LEU A 352 0.68 -9.45 -17.88
C LEU A 352 0.13 -10.11 -19.18
N CYS A 353 -0.80 -11.05 -19.06
CA CYS A 353 -1.46 -11.67 -20.20
C CYS A 353 -2.37 -10.67 -20.96
N ALA A 354 -3.09 -9.80 -20.23
CA ALA A 354 -3.95 -8.79 -20.82
C ALA A 354 -3.15 -7.75 -21.61
N GLU A 355 -2.04 -7.26 -21.08
CA GLU A 355 -1.12 -6.34 -21.77
C GLU A 355 -0.57 -6.92 -23.07
N GLN A 356 -0.36 -8.22 -23.11
CA GLN A 356 0.09 -8.94 -24.32
C GLN A 356 -1.04 -9.31 -25.29
N GLY A 357 -2.28 -8.89 -25.01
CA GLY A 357 -3.44 -9.24 -25.82
C GLY A 357 -3.88 -10.72 -25.72
N ARG A 358 -3.35 -11.47 -24.75
CA ARG A 358 -3.72 -12.87 -24.48
C ARG A 358 -4.97 -12.95 -23.61
N THR A 359 -6.08 -12.38 -24.08
CA THR A 359 -7.32 -12.17 -23.34
C THR A 359 -7.91 -13.45 -22.71
N ALA A 360 -7.90 -14.57 -23.45
CA ALA A 360 -8.41 -15.85 -22.94
C ALA A 360 -7.57 -16.40 -21.75
N GLN A 361 -6.27 -16.16 -21.75
CA GLN A 361 -5.41 -16.55 -20.63
C GLN A 361 -5.58 -15.58 -19.47
N ALA A 362 -5.68 -14.28 -19.73
CA ALA A 362 -5.95 -13.28 -18.71
C ALA A 362 -7.26 -13.58 -17.97
N GLU A 363 -8.32 -13.94 -18.71
CA GLU A 363 -9.60 -14.35 -18.12
C GLU A 363 -9.46 -15.54 -17.15
N GLN A 364 -8.70 -16.56 -17.54
CA GLN A 364 -8.49 -17.74 -16.68
C GLN A 364 -7.76 -17.37 -15.38
N TRP A 365 -6.74 -16.53 -15.46
CA TRP A 365 -5.96 -16.10 -14.31
C TRP A 365 -6.76 -15.18 -13.39
N TYR A 366 -7.47 -14.20 -13.94
CA TYR A 366 -8.36 -13.34 -13.15
C TYR A 366 -9.46 -14.15 -12.48
N ARG A 367 -10.05 -15.13 -13.19
CA ARG A 367 -11.07 -16.01 -12.61
C ARG A 367 -10.52 -16.82 -11.44
N ARG A 368 -9.30 -17.36 -11.55
CA ARG A 368 -8.62 -18.06 -10.46
C ARG A 368 -8.43 -17.17 -9.24
N ALA A 369 -7.85 -15.99 -9.42
CA ALA A 369 -7.65 -15.04 -8.34
C ALA A 369 -8.98 -14.57 -7.72
N ALA A 370 -10.01 -14.30 -8.54
CA ALA A 370 -11.33 -13.90 -8.08
C ALA A 370 -12.05 -14.97 -7.25
N TYR A 371 -11.86 -16.26 -7.58
CA TYR A 371 -12.36 -17.36 -6.76
C TYR A 371 -11.64 -17.47 -5.42
N ALA A 372 -10.35 -17.15 -5.36
CA ALA A 372 -9.57 -17.08 -4.12
C ALA A 372 -9.94 -15.85 -3.26
N GLY A 373 -10.79 -14.94 -3.77
CA GLY A 373 -11.27 -13.78 -3.03
C GLY A 373 -10.56 -12.46 -3.38
N HIS A 374 -9.69 -12.46 -4.37
CA HIS A 374 -9.00 -11.24 -4.79
C HIS A 374 -9.98 -10.28 -5.49
N ARG A 375 -10.37 -9.21 -4.80
CA ARG A 375 -11.39 -8.26 -5.24
C ARG A 375 -11.02 -7.53 -6.54
N GLU A 376 -9.76 -7.14 -6.71
CA GLU A 376 -9.31 -6.42 -7.91
C GLU A 376 -9.28 -7.35 -9.13
N ALA A 377 -8.98 -8.64 -8.94
CA ALA A 377 -9.08 -9.63 -10.00
C ALA A 377 -10.53 -9.87 -10.43
N ALA A 378 -11.48 -9.86 -9.49
CA ALA A 378 -12.89 -9.96 -9.81
C ALA A 378 -13.38 -8.74 -10.61
N ASN A 379 -12.93 -7.53 -10.26
CA ASN A 379 -13.20 -6.31 -11.03
C ASN A 379 -12.58 -6.40 -12.44
N ALA A 380 -11.30 -6.79 -12.55
CA ALA A 380 -10.61 -6.93 -13.85
C ALA A 380 -11.27 -7.98 -14.75
N LEU A 381 -11.69 -9.12 -14.17
CA LEU A 381 -12.45 -10.14 -14.89
C LEU A 381 -13.76 -9.58 -15.46
N ALA A 382 -14.51 -8.84 -14.64
CA ALA A 382 -15.76 -8.24 -15.05
C ALA A 382 -15.57 -7.21 -16.18
N VAL A 383 -14.54 -6.37 -16.09
CA VAL A 383 -14.16 -5.42 -17.15
C VAL A 383 -13.85 -6.17 -18.46
N LEU A 384 -13.08 -7.25 -18.38
CA LEU A 384 -12.72 -8.05 -19.53
C LEU A 384 -13.97 -8.72 -20.19
N LEU A 385 -14.89 -9.24 -19.39
CA LEU A 385 -16.16 -9.78 -19.87
C LEU A 385 -17.01 -8.72 -20.57
N LEU A 386 -17.03 -7.47 -20.06
CA LEU A 386 -17.70 -6.35 -20.74
C LEU A 386 -17.07 -6.03 -22.08
N GLN A 387 -15.74 -6.06 -22.20
CA GLN A 387 -15.03 -5.82 -23.47
C GLN A 387 -15.38 -6.88 -24.54
N VAL A 388 -15.63 -8.12 -24.12
CA VAL A 388 -16.08 -9.22 -25.00
C VAL A 388 -17.58 -9.13 -25.27
N GLY A 389 -18.33 -8.25 -24.60
CA GLY A 389 -19.77 -8.05 -24.77
C GLY A 389 -20.65 -8.90 -23.83
N ASP A 390 -20.05 -9.67 -22.92
CA ASP A 390 -20.79 -10.47 -21.94
C ASP A 390 -21.14 -9.63 -20.69
N THR A 391 -22.15 -8.78 -20.84
CA THR A 391 -22.64 -7.94 -19.74
C THR A 391 -23.32 -8.75 -18.64
N ALA A 392 -23.91 -9.89 -18.95
CA ALA A 392 -24.59 -10.75 -17.98
C ALA A 392 -23.57 -11.50 -17.11
N GLY A 393 -22.47 -11.95 -17.71
CA GLY A 393 -21.38 -12.59 -16.99
C GLY A 393 -20.56 -11.62 -16.13
N ALA A 394 -20.47 -10.34 -16.52
CA ALA A 394 -19.70 -9.32 -15.80
C ALA A 394 -20.33 -8.89 -14.47
N GLU A 395 -21.66 -8.75 -14.42
CA GLU A 395 -22.39 -8.23 -13.25
C GLU A 395 -22.12 -8.97 -11.94
N PRO A 396 -22.17 -10.33 -11.89
CA PRO A 396 -21.88 -11.06 -10.65
C PRO A 396 -20.47 -10.81 -10.10
N TRP A 397 -19.49 -10.64 -10.99
CA TRP A 397 -18.12 -10.38 -10.59
C TRP A 397 -17.91 -8.96 -10.09
N PHE A 398 -18.53 -7.96 -10.72
CA PHE A 398 -18.56 -6.62 -10.17
C PHE A 398 -19.23 -6.57 -8.80
N SER A 399 -20.37 -7.27 -8.64
CA SER A 399 -21.07 -7.33 -7.36
C SER A 399 -20.20 -7.96 -6.28
N LYS A 400 -19.55 -9.09 -6.57
CA LYS A 400 -18.63 -9.76 -5.64
C LYS A 400 -17.45 -8.85 -5.26
N ALA A 401 -16.85 -8.17 -6.24
CA ALA A 401 -15.74 -7.25 -6.01
C ALA A 401 -16.18 -6.03 -5.16
N ALA A 402 -17.32 -5.43 -5.48
CA ALA A 402 -17.87 -4.28 -4.75
C ALA A 402 -18.27 -4.64 -3.31
N GLU A 403 -18.85 -5.83 -3.09
CA GLU A 403 -19.16 -6.36 -1.76
C GLU A 403 -17.88 -6.58 -0.93
N ALA A 404 -16.80 -7.04 -1.58
CA ALA A 404 -15.48 -7.18 -0.98
C ALA A 404 -14.75 -5.84 -0.77
N GLY A 405 -15.38 -4.70 -1.11
CA GLY A 405 -14.85 -3.35 -0.87
C GLY A 405 -14.03 -2.78 -2.02
N SER A 406 -14.11 -3.33 -3.25
CA SER A 406 -13.51 -2.68 -4.42
C SER A 406 -14.33 -1.45 -4.80
N VAL A 407 -13.71 -0.28 -4.72
CA VAL A 407 -14.32 1.02 -5.01
C VAL A 407 -14.60 1.15 -6.51
N ASP A 408 -13.67 0.71 -7.32
CA ASP A 408 -13.78 0.73 -8.79
C ASP A 408 -14.89 -0.19 -9.28
N ALA A 409 -15.05 -1.36 -8.65
CA ALA A 409 -16.14 -2.28 -8.99
C ALA A 409 -17.51 -1.68 -8.65
N ALA A 410 -17.64 -0.96 -7.53
CA ALA A 410 -18.87 -0.26 -7.19
C ALA A 410 -19.20 0.83 -8.22
N PHE A 411 -18.20 1.59 -8.65
CA PHE A 411 -18.36 2.58 -9.71
C PHE A 411 -18.77 1.93 -11.05
N ASN A 412 -18.09 0.84 -11.44
CA ASN A 412 -18.39 0.09 -12.67
C ASN A 412 -19.80 -0.52 -12.66
N LEU A 413 -20.28 -1.00 -11.50
CA LEU A 413 -21.68 -1.40 -11.35
C LEU A 413 -22.64 -0.24 -11.57
N GLY A 414 -22.31 0.93 -11.04
CA GLY A 414 -23.08 2.15 -11.29
C GLY A 414 -23.21 2.45 -12.79
N ILE A 415 -22.10 2.35 -13.54
CA ILE A 415 -22.10 2.52 -15.01
C ILE A 415 -22.97 1.45 -15.68
N LEU A 416 -22.84 0.18 -15.27
CA LEU A 416 -23.59 -0.92 -15.84
C LEU A 416 -25.10 -0.72 -15.69
N PHE A 417 -25.58 -0.38 -14.48
CA PHE A 417 -26.99 -0.15 -14.22
C PHE A 417 -27.51 1.14 -14.87
N ALA A 418 -26.69 2.20 -14.91
CA ALA A 418 -27.04 3.43 -15.66
C ALA A 418 -27.21 3.16 -17.16
N GLY A 419 -26.36 2.31 -17.75
CA GLY A 419 -26.47 1.88 -19.14
C GLY A 419 -27.74 1.08 -19.46
N ARG A 420 -28.33 0.43 -18.45
CA ARG A 420 -29.63 -0.29 -18.55
C ARG A 420 -30.83 0.62 -18.26
N GLY A 421 -30.63 1.88 -17.88
CA GLY A 421 -31.69 2.80 -17.47
C GLY A 421 -32.18 2.61 -16.04
N GLU A 422 -31.48 1.82 -15.23
CA GLU A 422 -31.80 1.56 -13.83
C GLU A 422 -31.15 2.63 -12.91
N GLU A 423 -31.51 3.90 -13.13
CA GLU A 423 -30.85 5.07 -12.53
C GLU A 423 -30.81 5.02 -10.99
N LYS A 424 -31.88 4.51 -10.33
CA LYS A 424 -31.92 4.44 -8.86
C LYS A 424 -30.92 3.43 -8.28
N ILE A 425 -30.68 2.32 -8.97
CA ILE A 425 -29.73 1.31 -8.55
C ILE A 425 -28.32 1.80 -8.84
N ALA A 426 -28.11 2.41 -10.01
CA ALA A 426 -26.85 3.04 -10.38
C ALA A 426 -26.41 4.09 -9.35
N LEU A 427 -27.35 4.96 -8.93
CA LEU A 427 -27.06 6.02 -7.95
C LEU A 427 -26.60 5.43 -6.60
N ARG A 428 -27.20 4.36 -6.11
CA ARG A 428 -26.77 3.72 -4.85
C ARG A 428 -25.33 3.20 -4.93
N TRP A 429 -24.94 2.64 -6.06
CA TRP A 429 -23.58 2.17 -6.27
C TRP A 429 -22.59 3.32 -6.41
N TYR A 430 -22.98 4.40 -7.10
CA TYR A 430 -22.16 5.62 -7.15
C TYR A 430 -22.01 6.28 -5.77
N GLU A 431 -23.08 6.33 -4.95
CA GLU A 431 -23.01 6.83 -3.58
C GLU A 431 -22.05 6.01 -2.72
N ARG A 432 -22.08 4.67 -2.85
CA ARG A 432 -21.15 3.79 -2.15
C ARG A 432 -19.71 4.02 -2.57
N ALA A 433 -19.44 4.14 -3.87
CA ALA A 433 -18.11 4.44 -4.40
C ALA A 433 -17.64 5.84 -3.98
N ALA A 434 -18.51 6.84 -4.04
CA ALA A 434 -18.22 8.21 -3.63
C ALA A 434 -17.91 8.31 -2.12
N ALA A 435 -18.63 7.56 -1.27
CA ALA A 435 -18.36 7.49 0.16
C ALA A 435 -16.99 6.89 0.47
N ALA A 436 -16.49 6.01 -0.41
CA ALA A 436 -15.14 5.45 -0.35
C ALA A 436 -14.07 6.32 -1.06
N GLY A 437 -14.41 7.54 -1.48
CA GLY A 437 -13.48 8.51 -2.05
C GLY A 437 -13.32 8.48 -3.57
N HIS A 438 -14.15 7.72 -4.32
CA HIS A 438 -14.05 7.69 -5.78
C HIS A 438 -14.52 9.00 -6.40
N THR A 439 -13.60 9.76 -6.96
CA THR A 439 -13.82 11.12 -7.52
C THR A 439 -14.90 11.16 -8.59
N GLU A 440 -14.85 10.26 -9.56
CA GLU A 440 -15.81 10.25 -10.67
C GLU A 440 -17.20 9.81 -10.21
N ALA A 441 -17.28 8.89 -9.24
CA ALA A 441 -18.56 8.53 -8.63
C ALA A 441 -19.20 9.73 -7.89
N ALA A 442 -18.39 10.51 -7.15
CA ALA A 442 -18.85 11.71 -6.49
C ALA A 442 -19.38 12.75 -7.50
N LEU A 443 -18.73 12.89 -8.66
CA LEU A 443 -19.25 13.72 -9.77
C LEU A 443 -20.62 13.22 -10.26
N GLN A 444 -20.78 11.90 -10.49
CA GLN A 444 -22.04 11.33 -10.97
C GLN A 444 -23.17 11.53 -9.95
N VAL A 445 -22.89 11.34 -8.65
CA VAL A 445 -23.85 11.65 -7.57
C VAL A 445 -24.21 13.13 -7.58
N GLY A 446 -23.22 14.03 -7.65
CA GLY A 446 -23.44 15.47 -7.73
C GLY A 446 -24.33 15.87 -8.92
N ILE A 447 -24.11 15.26 -10.09
CA ILE A 447 -24.95 15.48 -11.28
C ILE A 447 -26.39 14.98 -11.05
N ALA A 448 -26.56 13.81 -10.45
CA ALA A 448 -27.87 13.25 -10.14
C ALA A 448 -28.63 14.14 -9.15
N ARG A 449 -27.98 14.61 -8.09
CA ARG A 449 -28.57 15.52 -7.10
C ARG A 449 -28.95 16.88 -7.68
N LEU A 450 -28.15 17.44 -8.63
CA LEU A 450 -28.52 18.64 -9.36
C LEU A 450 -29.80 18.44 -10.19
N ARG A 451 -29.94 17.27 -10.82
CA ARG A 451 -31.12 16.93 -11.62
C ARG A 451 -32.37 16.81 -10.76
N ASP A 452 -32.20 16.29 -9.53
CA ASP A 452 -33.28 16.15 -8.54
C ASP A 452 -33.60 17.49 -7.83
N GLY A 453 -32.82 18.54 -8.04
CA GLY A 453 -32.99 19.87 -7.41
C GLY A 453 -32.43 19.95 -5.97
N ASP A 454 -31.70 18.95 -5.52
CA ASP A 454 -31.03 18.95 -4.21
C ASP A 454 -29.65 19.58 -4.30
N GLU A 455 -29.64 20.92 -4.39
CA GLU A 455 -28.40 21.69 -4.55
C GLU A 455 -27.41 21.52 -3.38
N PRO A 456 -27.81 21.45 -2.09
CA PRO A 456 -26.85 21.31 -0.99
C PRO A 456 -26.06 19.99 -1.04
N GLU A 457 -26.76 18.87 -1.30
CA GLU A 457 -26.09 17.57 -1.45
C GLU A 457 -25.26 17.52 -2.75
N ALA A 458 -25.76 18.11 -3.82
CA ALA A 458 -24.99 18.23 -5.07
C ALA A 458 -23.68 18.99 -4.84
N GLU A 459 -23.72 20.13 -4.14
CA GLU A 459 -22.55 20.94 -3.83
C GLU A 459 -21.53 20.14 -3.02
N ARG A 460 -21.97 19.40 -2.00
CA ARG A 460 -21.09 18.56 -1.17
C ARG A 460 -20.32 17.54 -2.01
N HIS A 461 -21.03 16.80 -2.86
CA HIS A 461 -20.42 15.80 -3.72
C HIS A 461 -19.54 16.40 -4.83
N LEU A 462 -19.95 17.51 -5.44
CA LEU A 462 -19.15 18.23 -6.44
C LEU A 462 -17.88 18.80 -5.82
N ARG A 463 -17.93 19.30 -4.57
CA ARG A 463 -16.77 19.82 -3.84
C ARG A 463 -15.75 18.70 -3.55
N CYS A 464 -16.25 17.52 -3.15
CA CYS A 464 -15.42 16.32 -2.97
C CYS A 464 -14.75 15.91 -4.30
N ALA A 465 -15.52 15.83 -5.39
CA ALA A 465 -15.00 15.46 -6.70
C ALA A 465 -14.01 16.49 -7.27
N ALA A 466 -14.28 17.78 -7.08
CA ALA A 466 -13.39 18.87 -7.50
C ALA A 466 -12.09 18.88 -6.68
N GLY A 467 -12.16 18.60 -5.38
CA GLY A 467 -11.00 18.38 -4.51
C GLY A 467 -10.14 17.21 -4.95
N GLY A 468 -10.76 16.14 -5.43
CA GLY A 468 -10.09 14.97 -6.04
C GLY A 468 -9.58 15.20 -7.47
N GLY A 469 -9.63 16.43 -8.00
CA GLY A 469 -9.02 16.78 -9.29
C GLY A 469 -9.94 16.68 -10.52
N SER A 470 -11.26 16.49 -10.35
CA SER A 470 -12.18 16.47 -11.50
C SER A 470 -12.47 17.88 -12.03
N ALA A 471 -11.97 18.18 -13.23
CA ALA A 471 -12.20 19.47 -13.90
C ALA A 471 -13.69 19.72 -14.20
N GLU A 472 -14.44 18.69 -14.56
CA GLU A 472 -15.89 18.80 -14.79
C GLU A 472 -16.63 19.09 -13.50
N ALA A 473 -16.24 18.46 -12.37
CA ALA A 473 -16.83 18.73 -11.06
C ALA A 473 -16.55 20.17 -10.61
N ALA A 474 -15.31 20.64 -10.77
CA ALA A 474 -14.92 22.02 -10.45
C ALA A 474 -15.72 23.04 -11.27
N TYR A 475 -15.92 22.78 -12.58
CA TYR A 475 -16.75 23.63 -13.42
C TYR A 475 -18.22 23.64 -12.98
N ARG A 476 -18.80 22.46 -12.66
CA ARG A 476 -20.20 22.36 -12.22
C ARG A 476 -20.42 22.99 -10.85
N LEU A 477 -19.49 22.79 -9.92
CA LEU A 477 -19.50 23.45 -8.61
C LEU A 477 -19.49 24.97 -8.78
N ALA A 478 -18.55 25.49 -9.59
CA ALA A 478 -18.47 26.90 -9.89
C ALA A 478 -19.79 27.44 -10.48
N ALA A 479 -20.44 26.69 -11.37
CA ALA A 479 -21.72 27.09 -11.97
C ALA A 479 -22.86 27.13 -10.93
N VAL A 480 -22.90 26.21 -9.98
CA VAL A 480 -23.88 26.20 -8.87
C VAL A 480 -23.66 27.41 -7.96
N LEU A 481 -22.42 27.68 -7.59
CA LEU A 481 -22.07 28.84 -6.76
C LEU A 481 -22.35 30.18 -7.47
N ASP A 482 -22.07 30.26 -8.77
CA ASP A 482 -22.34 31.47 -9.60
C ASP A 482 -23.85 31.73 -9.73
N ALA A 483 -24.68 30.68 -9.85
CA ALA A 483 -26.14 30.82 -9.92
C ALA A 483 -26.78 31.40 -8.63
N ARG A 484 -26.16 31.13 -7.47
CA ARG A 484 -26.61 31.67 -6.17
C ARG A 484 -26.11 33.07 -5.87
N ARG A 485 -25.22 33.58 -6.71
CA ARG A 485 -24.62 34.91 -6.50
C ARG A 485 -25.68 35.99 -6.63
N PRO A 486 -25.87 36.86 -5.62
CA PRO A 486 -26.76 38.01 -5.77
C PRO A 486 -26.23 38.95 -6.87
N PRO A 487 -27.13 39.63 -7.62
CA PRO A 487 -26.70 40.59 -8.59
C PRO A 487 -25.79 41.66 -7.93
N GLN A 488 -24.57 41.81 -8.48
CA GLN A 488 -23.62 42.78 -7.93
C GLN A 488 -24.23 44.19 -8.05
N PRO A 489 -24.20 45.00 -6.97
CA PRO A 489 -24.56 46.41 -7.08
C PRO A 489 -23.62 47.07 -8.09
N ALA A 490 -24.16 48.01 -8.88
CA ALA A 490 -23.35 48.77 -9.82
C ALA A 490 -22.23 49.49 -9.03
N HIS A 491 -20.97 49.16 -9.34
CA HIS A 491 -19.82 49.75 -8.66
C HIS A 491 -19.74 51.24 -8.93
N GLU A 492 -19.58 52.02 -7.87
CA GLU A 492 -19.18 53.41 -7.98
C GLU A 492 -17.72 53.48 -8.50
N LEU A 493 -17.47 54.40 -9.41
CA LEU A 493 -16.16 54.63 -10.02
C LEU A 493 -15.11 54.93 -8.93
N GLY A 494 -14.25 53.98 -8.60
CA GLY A 494 -13.10 54.20 -7.69
C GLY A 494 -12.62 53.06 -6.82
N GLU A 495 -13.36 51.97 -6.67
CA GLU A 495 -12.90 50.82 -5.84
C GLU A 495 -12.31 49.70 -6.71
N ILE A 496 -10.97 49.60 -6.70
CA ILE A 496 -10.22 48.54 -7.34
C ILE A 496 -9.69 47.61 -6.24
N VAL A 497 -10.53 46.76 -5.71
CA VAL A 497 -10.09 45.50 -5.08
C VAL A 497 -11.14 44.43 -5.33
N HIS A 498 -10.99 43.67 -6.40
CA HIS A 498 -11.80 42.49 -6.62
C HIS A 498 -11.12 41.31 -5.94
N GLU A 499 -11.49 41.02 -4.71
CA GLU A 499 -11.24 39.67 -4.17
C GLU A 499 -11.94 38.66 -5.08
N LYS A 500 -11.19 37.66 -5.56
CA LYS A 500 -11.77 36.59 -6.37
C LYS A 500 -12.78 35.85 -5.52
N THR A 501 -13.94 35.61 -6.10
CA THR A 501 -14.97 34.83 -5.42
C THR A 501 -14.68 33.33 -5.51
N GLU A 502 -15.20 32.54 -4.58
CA GLU A 502 -15.01 31.07 -4.58
C GLU A 502 -15.41 30.44 -5.93
N CYS A 503 -16.48 30.92 -6.58
CA CYS A 503 -16.87 30.40 -7.89
C CYS A 503 -15.82 30.70 -8.98
N GLU A 504 -15.16 31.88 -8.92
CA GLU A 504 -14.09 32.24 -9.85
C GLU A 504 -12.85 31.33 -9.65
N GLU A 505 -12.49 31.03 -8.40
CA GLU A 505 -11.39 30.12 -8.10
C GLU A 505 -11.65 28.71 -8.65
N TRP A 506 -12.85 28.19 -8.49
CA TRP A 506 -13.20 26.89 -9.04
C TRP A 506 -13.26 26.88 -10.57
N TYR A 507 -13.74 27.97 -11.21
CA TYR A 507 -13.64 28.10 -12.67
C TYR A 507 -12.18 28.12 -13.14
N GLU A 508 -11.31 28.86 -12.44
CA GLU A 508 -9.88 28.93 -12.78
C GLU A 508 -9.20 27.55 -12.62
N ARG A 509 -9.46 26.81 -11.54
CA ARG A 509 -8.95 25.46 -11.36
C ARG A 509 -9.38 24.53 -12.50
N ALA A 510 -10.65 24.57 -12.86
CA ALA A 510 -11.15 23.79 -13.99
C ALA A 510 -10.49 24.22 -15.32
N ALA A 511 -10.30 25.52 -15.54
CA ALA A 511 -9.68 26.07 -16.75
C ALA A 511 -8.20 25.67 -16.86
N GLN A 512 -7.45 25.68 -15.75
CA GLN A 512 -6.05 25.22 -15.66
C GLN A 512 -5.92 23.75 -16.01
N GLN A 513 -6.92 22.92 -15.66
CA GLN A 513 -6.99 21.51 -16.01
C GLN A 513 -7.49 21.26 -17.46
N GLY A 514 -7.61 22.32 -18.27
CA GLY A 514 -8.00 22.22 -19.68
C GLY A 514 -9.49 22.12 -19.95
N HIS A 515 -10.36 22.38 -18.96
CA HIS A 515 -11.80 22.34 -19.18
C HIS A 515 -12.27 23.50 -20.05
N ARG A 516 -12.59 23.22 -21.31
CA ARG A 516 -12.87 24.24 -22.35
C ARG A 516 -13.98 25.25 -22.00
N ARG A 517 -15.05 24.79 -21.33
CA ARG A 517 -16.15 25.68 -20.93
C ARG A 517 -15.72 26.62 -19.79
N ALA A 518 -14.88 26.11 -18.87
CA ALA A 518 -14.32 26.93 -17.80
C ALA A 518 -13.36 27.98 -18.34
N GLN A 519 -12.48 27.65 -19.29
CA GLN A 519 -11.59 28.61 -19.95
C GLN A 519 -12.37 29.74 -20.59
N VAL A 520 -13.47 29.43 -21.30
CA VAL A 520 -14.34 30.47 -21.87
C VAL A 520 -14.96 31.33 -20.76
N ARG A 521 -15.41 30.73 -19.65
CA ARG A 521 -16.06 31.48 -18.56
C ARG A 521 -15.06 32.38 -17.84
N VAL A 522 -13.85 31.89 -17.54
CA VAL A 522 -12.78 32.72 -16.95
C VAL A 522 -12.40 33.85 -17.88
N GLY A 523 -12.27 33.61 -19.20
CA GLY A 523 -12.04 34.65 -20.18
C GLY A 523 -13.16 35.71 -20.20
N MET A 524 -14.43 35.31 -20.03
CA MET A 524 -15.55 36.25 -19.90
C MET A 524 -15.47 37.09 -18.63
N LEU A 525 -15.09 36.48 -17.49
CA LEU A 525 -14.92 37.19 -16.22
C LEU A 525 -13.75 38.19 -16.30
N ALA A 526 -12.62 37.79 -16.89
CA ALA A 526 -11.47 38.66 -17.13
C ALA A 526 -11.84 39.83 -18.05
N ALA A 527 -12.57 39.59 -19.15
CA ALA A 527 -13.06 40.63 -20.05
C ALA A 527 -14.02 41.60 -19.35
N ALA A 528 -14.88 41.12 -18.46
CA ALA A 528 -15.79 41.95 -17.67
C ALA A 528 -15.05 42.89 -16.69
N ARG A 529 -13.91 42.42 -16.13
CA ARG A 529 -13.01 43.21 -15.29
C ARG A 529 -12.14 44.21 -16.09
N GLY A 530 -12.15 44.09 -17.42
CA GLY A 530 -11.31 44.89 -18.29
C GLY A 530 -9.89 44.37 -18.50
N ASP A 531 -9.59 43.15 -18.00
CA ASP A 531 -8.31 42.48 -18.24
C ASP A 531 -8.32 41.80 -19.60
N VAL A 532 -8.00 42.60 -20.63
CA VAL A 532 -7.99 42.17 -22.03
C VAL A 532 -6.92 41.08 -22.28
N VAL A 533 -5.78 41.19 -21.60
CA VAL A 533 -4.66 40.25 -21.79
C VAL A 533 -5.01 38.88 -21.27
N GLU A 534 -5.50 38.78 -20.03
CA GLU A 534 -5.94 37.55 -19.43
C GLU A 534 -7.12 36.93 -20.20
N ALA A 535 -8.09 37.73 -20.60
CA ALA A 535 -9.22 37.30 -21.41
C ALA A 535 -8.77 36.69 -22.74
N ALA A 536 -7.86 37.36 -23.45
CA ALA A 536 -7.33 36.89 -24.73
C ALA A 536 -6.58 35.54 -24.55
N ARG A 537 -5.82 35.41 -23.49
CA ARG A 537 -5.10 34.18 -23.16
C ARG A 537 -6.08 33.02 -23.02
N TRP A 538 -7.06 33.12 -22.13
CA TRP A 538 -8.02 32.03 -21.86
C TRP A 538 -8.90 31.71 -23.07
N TYR A 539 -9.34 32.72 -23.84
CA TYR A 539 -10.08 32.47 -25.08
C TYR A 539 -9.24 31.76 -26.13
N ARG A 540 -7.92 32.07 -26.22
CA ARG A 540 -7.01 31.39 -27.14
C ARG A 540 -6.81 29.95 -26.75
N GLU A 541 -6.52 29.66 -25.48
CA GLU A 541 -6.41 28.30 -24.96
C GLU A 541 -7.68 27.49 -25.25
N ALA A 542 -8.86 28.07 -24.97
CA ALA A 542 -10.12 27.41 -25.29
C ALA A 542 -10.31 27.15 -26.79
N ALA A 543 -9.94 28.12 -27.63
CA ALA A 543 -10.06 28.02 -29.10
C ALA A 543 -9.10 26.97 -29.67
N GLU A 544 -7.86 26.89 -29.17
CA GLU A 544 -6.87 25.91 -29.56
C GLU A 544 -7.31 24.51 -29.16
N ALA A 545 -7.96 24.35 -28.00
CA ALA A 545 -8.61 23.13 -27.55
C ALA A 545 -9.91 22.77 -28.29
N GLY A 546 -10.27 23.52 -29.36
CA GLY A 546 -11.43 23.25 -30.21
C GLY A 546 -12.76 23.85 -29.68
N SER A 547 -12.72 24.85 -28.83
CA SER A 547 -13.94 25.58 -28.40
C SER A 547 -14.36 26.61 -29.42
N ARG A 548 -15.44 26.35 -30.18
CA ARG A 548 -16.04 27.33 -31.09
C ARG A 548 -16.45 28.65 -30.40
N ASN A 549 -16.87 28.56 -29.13
CA ASN A 549 -17.22 29.75 -28.34
C ASN A 549 -15.96 30.54 -27.93
N GLY A 550 -14.87 29.85 -27.59
CA GLY A 550 -13.57 30.46 -27.32
C GLY A 550 -13.05 31.25 -28.53
N ALA A 551 -13.05 30.61 -29.71
CA ALA A 551 -12.64 31.22 -30.97
C ALA A 551 -13.52 32.44 -31.33
N PHE A 552 -14.82 32.33 -31.13
CA PHE A 552 -15.75 33.45 -31.37
C PHE A 552 -15.48 34.64 -30.44
N ASN A 553 -15.33 34.41 -29.14
CA ASN A 553 -15.08 35.45 -28.15
C ASN A 553 -13.70 36.09 -28.32
N LEU A 554 -12.68 35.31 -28.68
CA LEU A 554 -11.36 35.84 -29.02
C LEU A 554 -11.45 36.78 -30.21
N GLY A 555 -12.17 36.40 -31.29
CA GLY A 555 -12.41 37.26 -32.42
C GLY A 555 -13.17 38.54 -32.06
N LEU A 556 -14.15 38.47 -31.14
CA LEU A 556 -14.84 39.67 -30.64
C LEU A 556 -13.89 40.61 -29.89
N LEU A 557 -13.03 40.05 -29.04
CA LEU A 557 -12.06 40.83 -28.27
C LEU A 557 -11.04 41.51 -29.21
N LEU A 558 -10.46 40.77 -30.14
CA LEU A 558 -9.49 41.28 -31.12
C LEU A 558 -10.09 42.38 -32.01
N ALA A 559 -11.34 42.20 -32.45
CA ALA A 559 -12.04 43.23 -33.23
C ALA A 559 -12.30 44.52 -32.44
N ARG A 560 -12.56 44.41 -31.14
CA ARG A 560 -12.72 45.56 -30.23
C ARG A 560 -11.41 46.32 -30.04
N GLU A 561 -10.30 45.61 -29.97
CA GLU A 561 -8.94 46.18 -29.87
C GLU A 561 -8.37 46.64 -31.23
N GLY A 562 -9.15 46.59 -32.30
CA GLY A 562 -8.77 47.08 -33.61
C GLY A 562 -8.03 46.07 -34.51
N SER A 563 -7.80 44.83 -34.05
CA SER A 563 -7.15 43.79 -34.84
C SER A 563 -8.16 42.98 -35.67
N GLU A 564 -8.90 43.66 -36.57
CA GLU A 564 -9.94 43.01 -37.41
C GLU A 564 -9.42 41.87 -38.29
N PRO A 565 -8.18 41.93 -38.88
CA PRO A 565 -7.67 40.82 -39.68
C PRO A 565 -7.52 39.51 -38.88
N GLU A 566 -7.00 39.61 -37.66
CA GLU A 566 -6.86 38.43 -36.76
C GLU A 566 -8.24 37.93 -36.29
N ALA A 567 -9.15 38.87 -35.99
CA ALA A 567 -10.53 38.51 -35.61
C ALA A 567 -11.22 37.69 -36.70
N VAL A 568 -11.03 38.03 -37.98
CA VAL A 568 -11.56 37.29 -39.11
C VAL A 568 -11.05 35.84 -39.13
N VAL A 569 -9.78 35.63 -38.86
CA VAL A 569 -9.20 34.26 -38.79
C VAL A 569 -9.90 33.40 -37.73
N TRP A 570 -10.06 33.94 -36.52
CA TRP A 570 -10.72 33.25 -35.44
C TRP A 570 -12.22 33.04 -35.66
N TRP A 571 -12.91 34.02 -36.24
CA TRP A 571 -14.32 33.86 -36.61
C TRP A 571 -14.50 32.85 -37.74
N THR A 572 -13.57 32.74 -38.70
CA THR A 572 -13.59 31.72 -39.75
C THR A 572 -13.49 30.33 -39.12
N ARG A 573 -12.51 30.14 -38.23
CA ARG A 573 -12.37 28.86 -37.50
C ARG A 573 -13.64 28.52 -36.70
N ALA A 574 -14.19 29.50 -35.95
CA ALA A 574 -15.43 29.28 -35.20
C ALA A 574 -16.62 28.93 -36.12
N ALA A 575 -16.74 29.58 -37.26
CA ALA A 575 -17.83 29.36 -38.22
C ALA A 575 -17.67 28.01 -38.93
N ASP A 576 -16.44 27.54 -39.20
CA ASP A 576 -16.15 26.23 -39.73
C ASP A 576 -16.57 25.13 -38.77
N ASP A 577 -16.38 25.36 -37.45
CA ASP A 577 -16.85 24.50 -36.37
C ASP A 577 -18.35 24.66 -36.07
N GLY A 578 -19.11 25.35 -36.94
CA GLY A 578 -20.57 25.44 -36.84
C GLY A 578 -21.09 26.56 -35.93
N HIS A 579 -20.32 27.62 -35.66
CA HIS A 579 -20.78 28.75 -34.86
C HIS A 579 -21.50 29.80 -35.70
N GLY A 580 -22.83 29.76 -35.77
CA GLY A 580 -23.63 30.64 -36.64
C GLY A 580 -23.47 32.15 -36.39
N ARG A 581 -23.23 32.60 -35.14
CA ARG A 581 -22.94 34.01 -34.85
C ARG A 581 -21.60 34.46 -35.43
N ALA A 582 -20.61 33.60 -35.50
CA ALA A 582 -19.33 33.88 -36.13
C ALA A 582 -19.48 34.07 -37.64
N ALA A 583 -20.24 33.19 -38.29
CA ALA A 583 -20.57 33.30 -39.72
C ALA A 583 -21.31 34.64 -40.03
N LEU A 584 -22.25 35.04 -39.18
CA LEU A 584 -22.92 36.36 -39.33
C LEU A 584 -21.94 37.53 -39.17
N ARG A 585 -20.99 37.46 -38.23
CA ARG A 585 -19.95 38.49 -38.07
C ARG A 585 -19.05 38.58 -39.31
N LEU A 586 -18.64 37.45 -39.86
CA LEU A 586 -17.88 37.40 -41.11
C LEU A 586 -18.67 38.04 -42.27
N ALA A 587 -19.94 37.68 -42.43
CA ALA A 587 -20.80 38.24 -43.46
C ALA A 587 -20.85 39.78 -43.35
N LEU A 588 -20.98 40.32 -42.14
CA LEU A 588 -20.98 41.78 -41.90
C LEU A 588 -19.63 42.45 -42.18
N VAL A 589 -18.52 41.79 -41.88
CA VAL A 589 -17.17 42.32 -42.16
C VAL A 589 -16.91 42.38 -43.67
N TYR A 590 -17.19 41.29 -44.39
CA TYR A 590 -17.00 41.21 -45.84
C TYR A 590 -17.94 42.17 -46.58
N ALA A 591 -19.19 42.32 -46.12
CA ALA A 591 -20.09 43.32 -46.66
C ALA A 591 -19.55 44.76 -46.51
N ARG A 592 -19.02 45.13 -45.32
CA ARG A 592 -18.39 46.44 -45.10
C ARG A 592 -17.15 46.69 -45.95
N ARG A 593 -16.40 45.63 -46.30
CA ARG A 593 -15.23 45.71 -47.19
C ARG A 593 -15.59 45.80 -48.66
N GLY A 594 -16.87 45.67 -49.02
CA GLY A 594 -17.32 45.63 -50.39
C GLY A 594 -17.14 44.27 -51.08
N GLU A 595 -16.76 43.27 -50.33
CA GLU A 595 -16.59 41.88 -50.78
C GLU A 595 -17.95 41.16 -50.75
N LEU A 596 -18.91 41.64 -51.55
CA LEU A 596 -20.32 41.23 -51.46
C LEU A 596 -20.57 39.75 -51.67
N ALA A 597 -19.82 39.10 -52.58
CA ALA A 597 -19.95 37.69 -52.87
C ALA A 597 -19.53 36.80 -51.68
N GLU A 598 -18.42 37.12 -51.03
CA GLU A 598 -17.98 36.41 -49.81
C GLU A 598 -18.94 36.70 -48.65
N GLY A 599 -19.38 37.96 -48.50
CA GLY A 599 -20.38 38.35 -47.50
C GLY A 599 -21.67 37.54 -47.66
N GLN A 600 -22.14 37.30 -48.90
CA GLN A 600 -23.32 36.49 -49.16
C GLN A 600 -23.10 35.03 -48.79
N ARG A 601 -21.95 34.43 -49.13
CA ARG A 601 -21.62 33.04 -48.75
C ARG A 601 -21.66 32.82 -47.25
N TRP A 602 -21.06 33.74 -46.49
CA TRP A 602 -21.07 33.66 -45.03
C TRP A 602 -22.47 33.91 -44.45
N ALA A 603 -23.28 34.77 -45.08
CA ALA A 603 -24.67 35.00 -44.68
C ALA A 603 -25.52 33.73 -44.91
N ASP A 604 -25.35 33.02 -46.03
CA ASP A 604 -26.03 31.74 -46.31
C ASP A 604 -25.65 30.69 -45.25
N ARG A 605 -24.37 30.64 -44.91
CA ARG A 605 -23.86 29.72 -43.84
C ARG A 605 -24.41 30.11 -42.49
N ALA A 606 -24.53 31.40 -42.15
CA ALA A 606 -25.11 31.85 -40.90
C ALA A 606 -26.61 31.53 -40.79
N VAL A 607 -27.35 31.53 -41.92
CA VAL A 607 -28.75 31.09 -41.94
C VAL A 607 -28.89 29.61 -41.59
N SER A 608 -27.97 28.77 -42.11
CA SER A 608 -28.03 27.32 -41.87
C SER A 608 -27.56 26.91 -40.44
N LEU A 609 -26.62 27.64 -39.86
CA LEU A 609 -25.96 27.29 -38.59
C LEU A 609 -26.47 28.08 -37.37
N GLY A 610 -27.13 29.24 -37.60
CA GLY A 610 -27.52 30.14 -36.52
C GLY A 610 -28.82 29.71 -35.81
N PRO A 611 -28.99 30.07 -34.53
CA PRO A 611 -30.29 30.00 -33.87
C PRO A 611 -31.25 31.01 -34.56
N GLY A 612 -32.58 30.83 -34.37
CA GLY A 612 -33.62 31.52 -35.11
C GLY A 612 -33.38 33.01 -35.33
N GLU A 613 -33.09 33.81 -34.31
CA GLU A 613 -32.79 35.21 -34.41
C GLU A 613 -31.56 35.57 -35.28
N VAL A 614 -30.51 34.72 -35.17
CA VAL A 614 -29.28 34.89 -35.96
C VAL A 614 -29.55 34.56 -37.42
N ALA A 615 -30.28 33.46 -37.65
CA ALA A 615 -30.69 33.03 -39.00
C ALA A 615 -31.55 34.09 -39.68
N GLU A 616 -32.52 34.70 -38.99
CA GLU A 616 -33.34 35.80 -39.54
C GLU A 616 -32.51 37.05 -39.91
N ARG A 617 -31.57 37.45 -39.03
CA ARG A 617 -30.67 38.57 -39.31
C ARG A 617 -29.76 38.28 -40.49
N ALA A 618 -29.24 37.06 -40.55
CA ALA A 618 -28.41 36.60 -41.65
C ALA A 618 -29.18 36.52 -42.98
N ALA A 619 -30.45 36.09 -42.98
CA ALA A 619 -31.31 36.05 -44.15
C ALA A 619 -31.57 37.46 -44.71
N ARG A 620 -31.88 38.46 -43.80
CA ARG A 620 -32.05 39.84 -44.23
C ARG A 620 -30.78 40.42 -44.86
N LEU A 621 -29.61 40.16 -44.26
CA LEU A 621 -28.32 40.61 -44.79
C LEU A 621 -28.05 39.95 -46.15
N ARG A 622 -28.25 38.65 -46.25
CA ARG A 622 -28.09 37.89 -47.50
C ARG A 622 -28.93 38.49 -48.64
N ASP A 623 -30.22 38.74 -48.38
CA ASP A 623 -31.14 39.26 -49.36
C ASP A 623 -30.77 40.70 -49.80
N ALA A 624 -30.28 41.54 -48.88
CA ALA A 624 -29.73 42.85 -49.17
C ALA A 624 -28.48 42.78 -50.07
N LEU A 625 -27.52 41.90 -49.70
CA LEU A 625 -26.28 41.71 -50.46
C LEU A 625 -26.58 41.16 -51.86
N ARG A 626 -27.61 40.31 -52.02
CA ARG A 626 -28.03 39.77 -53.28
C ARG A 626 -28.61 40.87 -54.19
N GLN A 627 -29.37 41.80 -53.63
CA GLN A 627 -29.89 42.96 -54.38
C GLN A 627 -28.77 43.86 -54.88
N GLU A 628 -27.75 44.16 -54.03
CA GLU A 628 -26.59 44.94 -54.43
C GLU A 628 -25.70 44.28 -55.47
N LEU A 629 -25.56 42.95 -55.45
CA LEU A 629 -24.81 42.20 -56.46
C LEU A 629 -25.52 42.16 -57.83
N THR A 630 -26.84 42.38 -57.86
CA THR A 630 -27.65 42.33 -59.08
C THR A 630 -27.97 43.76 -59.66
N ALA A 631 -27.70 44.81 -58.85
CA ALA A 631 -27.82 46.20 -59.27
C ALA A 631 -26.51 46.65 -59.92
#